data_0c65fbd594ec92122ff148fa28f1a359
#
_entry.id   0c65fbd594ec92122ff148fa28f1a359
#
_cell.length_a   1.000
_cell.length_b   1.000
_cell.length_c   1.000
_cell.angle_alpha   90.00
_cell.angle_beta   90.00
_cell.angle_gamma   90.00
#
_symmetry.space_group_name_H-M   'P 1'
#
loop_
_entity.id
_entity.type
_entity.pdbx_description
1 polymer ?
#
loop_
_entity_poly.entity_id
_entity_poly.type
_entity_poly.pdbx_seq_one_letter_code
_entity_poly.pdbx_strand_id
1 'polypeptide(L)'
;MLASKMRWEIQRPDQDKVKSLTEQLHITPLVASLLVKRGFDTAESAKLFLHTKDADFYDPFEMKGMKEAAERIKQAISQQEQIMIYGDYDADGVTSTSVMLHTLQKLSAQVDFYIPDRFKEGYGPNEQAFRSIKERGFSLIITVDTGIAAVHEAKVAKELELDVIITDHHEPGPELPDVHAIVHPKQPGCTYPFKELAGVGVAFKLAHALLGELPDELLDLAAIGTIADLVPLHDENRLIATLGLERLRRTTRLGLKELIKLSGGDIGEANEETVGFQLAPRLNAVGRIEQADPAVHLLMSEDPFEAEELAAEIDQLNKERQKMVSKMTDEAIEMVEQQGLNQTAIVVAKAGWNPGVVGIVASKLVDRFYRPAIVLGIDEEKGIAKGSARSIRGFNLFESLSECRDILPHFGGHPMAAGMTLNAEDVPDLRNRLNEIANNTLTEEDFIPVQEVDLVCDVEDITVESITEMNQLSPFGMLNPKPHVLVENAVLEDVRKIGANKNHVKMTVRNESSQLDCVGFNKGELEEGIVPGTRISIVGEMSINEWNNRKKPQLMIKDAAVSEWQLFDLRGKRMWEDTVSALPSAKRAIVSFKEDSTTLLQTEDLRREVHVISSVDQAKAFDLDGAYIVLLDPPPSLDMLARLLEGKAPERIYFIFLNHEDHFLSTFPARDHFKWYYAFLLKRGAFDVKKHGSELARHKGWSVETINFMTKVFFDLGFVKIENGVLSVVSGVKKRDLTDSQTYQEKQQLMELDQKLNYSSAEELKEWLNKLMKQDSEAYESTRRT
;
A
#
# COMPACT_ATOMS: atom_id res chain seq x y z
N MET A 1 -9.91 4.28 17.75
CA MET A 1 -9.07 3.24 17.11
C MET A 1 -8.89 3.52 15.63
N LEU A 2 -7.92 2.90 14.99
CA LEU A 2 -7.78 2.85 13.54
C LEU A 2 -7.53 1.39 13.18
N ALA A 3 -8.46 0.77 12.46
CA ALA A 3 -8.28 -0.59 11.98
C ALA A 3 -7.27 -0.61 10.83
N SER A 4 -6.44 -1.65 10.76
CA SER A 4 -5.62 -1.93 9.58
C SER A 4 -6.51 -2.15 8.35
N LYS A 5 -6.04 -1.74 7.18
CA LYS A 5 -6.71 -2.02 5.91
C LYS A 5 -6.41 -3.44 5.40
N MET A 6 -5.40 -4.08 5.97
CA MET A 6 -4.92 -5.41 5.61
C MET A 6 -4.90 -6.32 6.83
N ARG A 7 -5.04 -7.62 6.61
CA ARG A 7 -4.77 -8.63 7.63
C ARG A 7 -3.27 -8.91 7.69
N TRP A 8 -2.63 -8.65 8.81
CA TRP A 8 -1.19 -8.85 8.98
C TRP A 8 -0.92 -10.30 9.38
N GLU A 9 -0.18 -11.02 8.55
CA GLU A 9 0.27 -12.38 8.84
C GLU A 9 1.74 -12.34 9.28
N ILE A 10 1.96 -12.51 10.59
CA ILE A 10 3.30 -12.48 11.19
C ILE A 10 3.83 -13.91 11.29
N GLN A 11 4.84 -14.22 10.50
CA GLN A 11 5.53 -15.48 10.58
C GLN A 11 6.82 -15.32 11.42
N ARG A 12 6.94 -16.07 12.49
CA ARG A 12 8.15 -16.06 13.33
C ARG A 12 9.10 -17.15 12.86
N PRO A 13 10.35 -16.83 12.48
CA PRO A 13 11.33 -17.83 12.10
C PRO A 13 11.78 -18.67 13.33
N ASP A 14 12.29 -19.86 13.06
CA ASP A 14 12.89 -20.74 14.05
C ASP A 14 14.12 -20.07 14.68
N GLN A 15 14.04 -19.75 15.97
CA GLN A 15 15.06 -18.99 16.68
C GLN A 15 16.39 -19.77 16.85
N ASP A 16 16.35 -21.08 16.93
CA ASP A 16 17.57 -21.92 17.04
C ASP A 16 18.35 -21.89 15.71
N LYS A 17 17.62 -21.94 14.57
CA LYS A 17 18.22 -21.78 13.24
C LYS A 17 18.77 -20.37 13.02
N VAL A 18 18.02 -19.33 13.43
CA VAL A 18 18.47 -17.94 13.37
C VAL A 18 19.77 -17.76 14.13
N LYS A 19 19.83 -18.24 15.39
CA LYS A 19 21.03 -18.17 16.20
C LYS A 19 22.21 -18.92 15.56
N SER A 20 21.97 -20.13 15.06
CA SER A 20 22.97 -20.95 14.38
C SER A 20 23.57 -20.23 13.17
N LEU A 21 22.73 -19.62 12.28
CA LEU A 21 23.21 -18.86 11.12
C LEU A 21 23.98 -17.60 11.53
N THR A 22 23.49 -16.88 12.54
CA THR A 22 24.16 -15.68 13.07
C THR A 22 25.58 -16.00 13.53
N GLU A 23 25.76 -17.08 14.29
CA GLU A 23 27.08 -17.49 14.81
C GLU A 23 28.01 -18.02 13.72
N GLN A 24 27.50 -18.82 12.77
CA GLN A 24 28.30 -19.47 11.74
C GLN A 24 28.74 -18.53 10.62
N LEU A 25 27.85 -17.59 10.23
CA LEU A 25 28.10 -16.70 9.09
C LEU A 25 28.48 -15.28 9.52
N HIS A 26 28.48 -14.99 10.83
CA HIS A 26 28.75 -13.64 11.38
C HIS A 26 27.86 -12.54 10.79
N ILE A 27 26.59 -12.89 10.53
CA ILE A 27 25.53 -11.97 10.07
C ILE A 27 24.63 -11.56 11.23
N THR A 28 23.88 -10.48 11.07
CA THR A 28 22.95 -10.07 12.13
C THR A 28 21.75 -11.01 12.26
N PRO A 29 21.12 -11.06 13.44
CA PRO A 29 19.87 -11.81 13.66
C PRO A 29 18.76 -11.42 12.68
N LEU A 30 18.74 -10.16 12.23
CA LEU A 30 17.79 -9.65 11.24
C LEU A 30 17.97 -10.37 9.89
N VAL A 31 19.18 -10.38 9.34
CA VAL A 31 19.49 -11.07 8.07
C VAL A 31 19.30 -12.57 8.21
N ALA A 32 19.75 -13.17 9.32
CA ALA A 32 19.56 -14.60 9.59
C ALA A 32 18.07 -14.98 9.64
N SER A 33 17.24 -14.17 10.29
CA SER A 33 15.78 -14.38 10.34
C SER A 33 15.12 -14.39 8.96
N LEU A 34 15.52 -13.44 8.09
CA LEU A 34 15.02 -13.36 6.71
C LEU A 34 15.46 -14.56 5.88
N LEU A 35 16.69 -15.02 6.02
CA LEU A 35 17.20 -16.21 5.34
C LEU A 35 16.46 -17.48 5.77
N VAL A 36 16.28 -17.70 7.08
CA VAL A 36 15.53 -18.86 7.62
C VAL A 36 14.10 -18.86 7.11
N LYS A 37 13.43 -17.69 7.11
CA LYS A 37 12.05 -17.55 6.59
C LYS A 37 11.96 -17.91 5.10
N ARG A 38 12.98 -17.58 4.31
CA ARG A 38 13.07 -17.88 2.86
C ARG A 38 13.52 -19.29 2.54
N GLY A 39 13.72 -20.15 3.56
CA GLY A 39 14.14 -21.53 3.39
C GLY A 39 15.66 -21.74 3.29
N PHE A 40 16.48 -20.69 3.45
CA PHE A 40 17.94 -20.79 3.53
C PHE A 40 18.37 -20.97 4.97
N ASP A 41 18.03 -22.12 5.55
CA ASP A 41 18.15 -22.42 6.98
C ASP A 41 19.44 -23.19 7.37
N THR A 42 20.30 -23.46 6.41
CA THR A 42 21.65 -24.04 6.63
C THR A 42 22.73 -23.02 6.28
N ALA A 43 23.89 -23.10 6.95
CA ALA A 43 24.99 -22.18 6.66
C ALA A 43 25.47 -22.26 5.20
N GLU A 44 25.38 -23.43 4.59
CA GLU A 44 25.77 -23.64 3.18
C GLU A 44 24.81 -22.95 2.23
N SER A 45 23.49 -23.19 2.37
CA SER A 45 22.48 -22.57 1.52
C SER A 45 22.42 -21.04 1.71
N ALA A 46 22.53 -20.57 2.96
CA ALA A 46 22.56 -19.15 3.27
C ALA A 46 23.80 -18.44 2.71
N LYS A 47 24.98 -19.09 2.80
CA LYS A 47 26.22 -18.57 2.22
C LYS A 47 26.13 -18.48 0.71
N LEU A 48 25.62 -19.52 0.04
CA LEU A 48 25.44 -19.53 -1.41
C LEU A 48 24.50 -18.40 -1.86
N PHE A 49 23.40 -18.16 -1.11
CA PHE A 49 22.48 -17.09 -1.40
C PHE A 49 23.09 -15.70 -1.20
N LEU A 50 23.85 -15.46 -0.13
CA LEU A 50 24.49 -14.18 0.15
C LEU A 50 25.67 -13.89 -0.79
N HIS A 51 26.42 -14.92 -1.18
CA HIS A 51 27.61 -14.82 -2.03
C HIS A 51 27.35 -15.43 -3.41
N THR A 52 26.19 -15.18 -3.99
CA THR A 52 25.78 -15.74 -5.29
C THR A 52 26.82 -15.54 -6.40
N LYS A 53 27.61 -14.48 -6.34
CA LYS A 53 28.68 -14.21 -7.33
C LYS A 53 29.80 -15.25 -7.35
N ASP A 54 29.96 -15.99 -6.27
CA ASP A 54 30.98 -17.03 -6.16
C ASP A 54 30.50 -18.38 -6.75
N ALA A 55 29.23 -18.42 -7.22
CA ALA A 55 28.65 -19.59 -7.87
C ALA A 55 29.01 -19.62 -9.36
N ASP A 56 29.19 -20.83 -9.88
CA ASP A 56 29.38 -21.06 -11.30
C ASP A 56 28.04 -21.29 -12.01
N PHE A 57 27.95 -20.89 -13.26
CA PHE A 57 26.85 -21.28 -14.13
C PHE A 57 26.90 -22.77 -14.45
N TYR A 58 25.74 -23.44 -14.44
CA TYR A 58 25.68 -24.83 -14.91
C TYR A 58 26.14 -24.97 -16.38
N ASP A 59 26.65 -26.16 -16.73
CA ASP A 59 27.02 -26.44 -18.11
C ASP A 59 25.77 -26.36 -19.03
N PRO A 60 25.76 -25.48 -20.04
CA PRO A 60 24.62 -25.38 -20.96
C PRO A 60 24.28 -26.71 -21.65
N PHE A 61 25.24 -27.61 -21.83
CA PHE A 61 25.02 -28.90 -22.48
C PHE A 61 24.30 -29.93 -21.61
N GLU A 62 24.10 -29.68 -20.32
CA GLU A 62 23.18 -30.47 -19.48
C GLU A 62 21.71 -30.24 -19.83
N MET A 63 21.40 -29.13 -20.53
CA MET A 63 20.04 -28.87 -21.02
C MET A 63 19.76 -29.71 -22.26
N LYS A 64 18.67 -30.52 -22.18
CA LYS A 64 18.26 -31.40 -23.25
C LYS A 64 18.01 -30.60 -24.54
N GLY A 65 18.51 -31.11 -25.69
CA GLY A 65 18.40 -30.49 -26.99
C GLY A 65 19.48 -29.40 -27.27
N MET A 66 20.27 -29.00 -26.25
CA MET A 66 21.28 -27.94 -26.41
C MET A 66 22.37 -28.31 -27.42
N LYS A 67 22.83 -29.58 -27.38
CA LYS A 67 23.86 -30.06 -28.27
C LYS A 67 23.37 -30.08 -29.74
N GLU A 68 22.20 -30.63 -29.99
CA GLU A 68 21.54 -30.71 -31.29
C GLU A 68 21.30 -29.31 -31.87
N ALA A 69 20.82 -28.40 -31.04
CA ALA A 69 20.59 -26.99 -31.39
C ALA A 69 21.91 -26.32 -31.80
N ALA A 70 22.94 -26.42 -30.96
CA ALA A 70 24.24 -25.79 -31.22
C ALA A 70 24.91 -26.36 -32.46
N GLU A 71 24.85 -27.68 -32.70
CA GLU A 71 25.39 -28.35 -33.90
C GLU A 71 24.66 -27.87 -35.16
N ARG A 72 23.32 -27.79 -35.16
CA ARG A 72 22.51 -27.32 -36.31
C ARG A 72 22.77 -25.85 -36.62
N ILE A 73 22.90 -25.00 -35.61
CA ILE A 73 23.20 -23.57 -35.78
C ILE A 73 24.62 -23.41 -36.37
N LYS A 74 25.61 -24.12 -35.86
CA LYS A 74 26.99 -24.09 -36.37
C LYS A 74 27.05 -24.61 -37.82
N GLN A 75 26.23 -25.60 -38.18
CA GLN A 75 26.12 -26.09 -39.56
C GLN A 75 25.53 -24.97 -40.46
N ALA A 76 24.44 -24.31 -40.05
CA ALA A 76 23.84 -23.22 -40.81
C ALA A 76 24.85 -22.08 -41.07
N ILE A 77 25.60 -21.68 -40.04
CA ILE A 77 26.64 -20.65 -40.15
C ILE A 77 27.71 -21.08 -41.18
N SER A 78 28.19 -22.33 -41.06
CA SER A 78 29.23 -22.85 -41.98
C SER A 78 28.76 -22.97 -43.46
N GLN A 79 27.44 -23.20 -43.65
CA GLN A 79 26.81 -23.30 -44.96
C GLN A 79 26.27 -21.95 -45.49
N GLN A 80 26.44 -20.87 -44.71
CA GLN A 80 25.94 -19.53 -45.04
C GLN A 80 24.39 -19.54 -45.22
N GLU A 81 23.68 -20.38 -44.48
CA GLU A 81 22.24 -20.37 -44.45
C GLU A 81 21.70 -19.12 -43.78
N GLN A 82 20.50 -18.67 -44.22
CA GLN A 82 19.80 -17.57 -43.57
C GLN A 82 19.03 -18.07 -42.32
N ILE A 83 19.29 -17.44 -41.19
CA ILE A 83 18.72 -17.80 -39.87
C ILE A 83 17.75 -16.72 -39.46
N MET A 84 16.51 -17.09 -39.10
CA MET A 84 15.52 -16.19 -38.53
C MET A 84 15.41 -16.42 -37.02
N ILE A 85 15.61 -15.39 -36.21
CA ILE A 85 15.25 -15.40 -34.78
C ILE A 85 13.78 -14.98 -34.67
N TYR A 86 12.94 -15.86 -34.13
CA TYR A 86 11.52 -15.59 -33.91
C TYR A 86 11.30 -15.32 -32.42
N GLY A 87 11.10 -14.06 -32.05
CA GLY A 87 10.96 -13.62 -30.64
C GLY A 87 9.55 -13.42 -30.19
N ASP A 88 9.42 -12.95 -28.93
CA ASP A 88 8.19 -12.39 -28.38
C ASP A 88 8.28 -10.87 -28.20
N TYR A 89 7.12 -10.23 -28.02
CA TYR A 89 6.99 -8.75 -28.02
C TYR A 89 7.17 -8.09 -26.64
N ASP A 90 7.38 -8.83 -25.56
CA ASP A 90 7.63 -8.26 -24.24
C ASP A 90 9.13 -8.10 -23.95
N ALA A 91 9.45 -7.62 -22.75
CA ALA A 91 10.85 -7.32 -22.40
C ALA A 91 11.74 -8.58 -22.36
N ASP A 92 11.19 -9.77 -21.99
CA ASP A 92 11.93 -11.02 -22.01
C ASP A 92 12.18 -11.46 -23.45
N GLY A 93 11.16 -11.46 -24.31
CA GLY A 93 11.28 -11.81 -25.74
C GLY A 93 12.20 -10.87 -26.49
N VAL A 94 12.10 -9.54 -26.27
CA VAL A 94 12.96 -8.53 -26.88
C VAL A 94 14.42 -8.70 -26.46
N THR A 95 14.70 -8.93 -25.16
CA THR A 95 16.05 -9.16 -24.69
C THR A 95 16.60 -10.51 -25.13
N SER A 96 15.78 -11.56 -25.18
CA SER A 96 16.11 -12.87 -25.74
C SER A 96 16.51 -12.77 -27.21
N THR A 97 15.72 -12.03 -28.00
CA THR A 97 16.02 -11.76 -29.42
C THR A 97 17.35 -11.02 -29.57
N SER A 98 17.57 -9.99 -28.74
CA SER A 98 18.82 -9.19 -28.76
C SER A 98 20.04 -10.02 -28.36
N VAL A 99 19.92 -10.91 -27.36
CA VAL A 99 20.99 -11.84 -26.95
C VAL A 99 21.38 -12.77 -28.11
N MET A 100 20.38 -13.38 -28.75
CA MET A 100 20.66 -14.30 -29.87
C MET A 100 21.15 -13.56 -31.11
N LEU A 101 20.60 -12.40 -31.43
CA LEU A 101 21.02 -11.57 -32.57
C LEU A 101 22.49 -11.17 -32.43
N HIS A 102 22.89 -10.63 -31.25
CA HIS A 102 24.29 -10.29 -30.95
C HIS A 102 25.19 -11.54 -31.07
N THR A 103 24.78 -12.67 -30.51
CA THR A 103 25.56 -13.91 -30.55
C THR A 103 25.81 -14.40 -31.98
N LEU A 104 24.75 -14.44 -32.79
CA LEU A 104 24.85 -14.92 -34.18
C LEU A 104 25.62 -13.94 -35.08
N GLN A 105 25.47 -12.63 -34.87
CA GLN A 105 26.29 -11.61 -35.56
C GLN A 105 27.77 -11.75 -35.21
N LYS A 106 28.11 -11.98 -33.93
CA LYS A 106 29.49 -12.22 -33.46
C LYS A 106 30.11 -13.47 -34.12
N LEU A 107 29.28 -14.46 -34.43
CA LEU A 107 29.66 -15.67 -35.17
C LEU A 107 29.61 -15.51 -36.69
N SER A 108 29.33 -14.31 -37.20
CA SER A 108 29.25 -13.97 -38.63
C SER A 108 28.12 -14.74 -39.37
N ALA A 109 27.03 -15.07 -38.69
CA ALA A 109 25.85 -15.67 -39.26
C ALA A 109 25.10 -14.70 -40.18
N GLN A 110 24.39 -15.24 -41.20
CA GLN A 110 23.38 -14.49 -41.96
C GLN A 110 22.09 -14.56 -41.18
N VAL A 111 21.82 -13.53 -40.37
CA VAL A 111 20.74 -13.53 -39.37
C VAL A 111 19.86 -12.29 -39.47
N ASP A 112 18.56 -12.50 -39.33
CA ASP A 112 17.54 -11.46 -39.13
C ASP A 112 16.60 -11.90 -38.01
N PHE A 113 15.70 -11.01 -37.58
CA PHE A 113 14.73 -11.33 -36.54
C PHE A 113 13.29 -11.04 -36.99
N TYR A 114 12.34 -11.63 -36.31
CA TYR A 114 10.92 -11.43 -36.49
C TYR A 114 10.22 -11.44 -35.11
N ILE A 115 9.41 -10.43 -34.85
CA ILE A 115 8.55 -10.39 -33.67
C ILE A 115 7.09 -10.29 -34.14
N PRO A 116 6.17 -11.19 -33.70
CA PRO A 116 4.79 -11.17 -34.17
C PRO A 116 4.04 -9.94 -33.65
N ASP A 117 3.15 -9.41 -34.50
CA ASP A 117 2.26 -8.31 -34.13
C ASP A 117 1.18 -8.84 -33.18
N ARG A 118 1.22 -8.36 -31.91
CA ARG A 118 0.29 -8.78 -30.86
C ARG A 118 -1.18 -8.69 -31.25
N PHE A 119 -1.55 -7.71 -32.08
CA PHE A 119 -2.94 -7.41 -32.43
C PHE A 119 -3.42 -8.18 -33.63
N LYS A 120 -2.55 -8.41 -34.63
CA LYS A 120 -2.88 -9.07 -35.89
C LYS A 120 -2.61 -10.56 -35.85
N GLU A 121 -1.52 -10.97 -35.20
CA GLU A 121 -1.01 -12.33 -35.22
C GLU A 121 -1.19 -13.05 -33.88
N GLY A 122 -1.25 -12.30 -32.77
CA GLY A 122 -1.40 -12.84 -31.42
C GLY A 122 -0.07 -13.19 -30.76
N TYR A 123 -0.08 -14.21 -29.90
CA TYR A 123 1.09 -14.70 -29.18
C TYR A 123 1.65 -15.94 -29.83
N GLY A 124 2.97 -15.99 -29.93
CA GLY A 124 3.70 -17.18 -30.37
C GLY A 124 3.85 -17.32 -31.89
N PRO A 125 4.49 -18.41 -32.36
CA PRO A 125 4.62 -18.76 -33.76
C PRO A 125 3.26 -18.88 -34.44
N ASN A 126 3.20 -18.50 -35.73
CA ASN A 126 2.01 -18.66 -36.56
C ASN A 126 2.37 -19.10 -37.97
N GLU A 127 1.47 -19.82 -38.58
CA GLU A 127 1.63 -20.40 -39.94
C GLU A 127 1.98 -19.34 -40.99
N GLN A 128 1.32 -18.18 -40.96
CA GLN A 128 1.51 -17.16 -41.98
C GLN A 128 2.92 -16.56 -41.92
N ALA A 129 3.42 -16.34 -40.71
CA ALA A 129 4.79 -15.88 -40.48
C ALA A 129 5.82 -16.91 -41.01
N PHE A 130 5.65 -18.18 -40.71
CA PHE A 130 6.53 -19.24 -41.20
C PHE A 130 6.56 -19.32 -42.73
N ARG A 131 5.41 -19.19 -43.39
CA ARG A 131 5.34 -19.11 -44.85
C ARG A 131 6.11 -17.90 -45.41
N SER A 132 5.89 -16.73 -44.82
CA SER A 132 6.58 -15.51 -45.25
C SER A 132 8.10 -15.58 -44.99
N ILE A 133 8.54 -16.18 -43.90
CA ILE A 133 9.96 -16.40 -43.58
C ILE A 133 10.58 -17.34 -44.65
N LYS A 134 9.92 -18.40 -45.01
CA LYS A 134 10.36 -19.32 -46.08
C LYS A 134 10.47 -18.63 -47.45
N GLU A 135 9.46 -17.84 -47.81
CA GLU A 135 9.46 -17.07 -49.08
C GLU A 135 10.63 -16.08 -49.17
N ARG A 136 11.07 -15.54 -48.02
CA ARG A 136 12.26 -14.67 -47.89
C ARG A 136 13.58 -15.42 -47.99
N GLY A 137 13.55 -16.77 -48.08
CA GLY A 137 14.74 -17.59 -48.29
C GLY A 137 15.42 -18.11 -47.01
N PHE A 138 14.79 -17.96 -45.83
CA PHE A 138 15.34 -18.52 -44.60
C PHE A 138 15.14 -20.04 -44.56
N SER A 139 16.11 -20.77 -43.99
CA SER A 139 16.11 -22.23 -43.86
C SER A 139 16.05 -22.70 -42.41
N LEU A 140 16.41 -21.86 -41.46
CA LEU A 140 16.42 -22.15 -40.04
C LEU A 140 15.70 -21.04 -39.26
N ILE A 141 14.77 -21.46 -38.39
CA ILE A 141 14.12 -20.57 -37.41
C ILE A 141 14.62 -20.97 -36.01
N ILE A 142 15.00 -19.99 -35.21
CA ILE A 142 15.29 -20.14 -33.78
C ILE A 142 14.25 -19.34 -33.03
N THR A 143 13.32 -20.00 -32.34
CA THR A 143 12.37 -19.28 -31.49
C THR A 143 13.05 -18.94 -30.14
N VAL A 144 12.73 -17.79 -29.58
CA VAL A 144 13.24 -17.35 -28.28
C VAL A 144 12.08 -16.86 -27.44
N ASP A 145 11.97 -17.32 -26.20
CA ASP A 145 10.89 -16.99 -25.27
C ASP A 145 9.48 -17.37 -25.78
N THR A 146 9.41 -18.32 -26.70
CA THR A 146 8.14 -18.78 -27.27
C THR A 146 8.33 -20.10 -28.01
N GLY A 147 7.24 -20.78 -28.31
CA GLY A 147 7.22 -21.91 -29.27
C GLY A 147 6.97 -23.27 -28.68
N ILE A 148 7.05 -23.49 -27.35
CA ILE A 148 6.85 -24.82 -26.76
C ILE A 148 5.43 -25.41 -26.99
N ALA A 149 4.44 -24.55 -27.25
CA ALA A 149 3.07 -24.92 -27.54
C ALA A 149 2.77 -24.99 -29.05
N ALA A 150 3.72 -24.66 -29.93
CA ALA A 150 3.52 -24.50 -31.37
C ALA A 150 3.52 -25.85 -32.13
N VAL A 151 2.67 -26.80 -31.74
CA VAL A 151 2.57 -28.15 -32.34
C VAL A 151 2.09 -28.11 -33.80
N HIS A 152 1.14 -27.22 -34.08
CA HIS A 152 0.61 -27.04 -35.44
C HIS A 152 1.65 -26.42 -36.36
N GLU A 153 2.30 -25.34 -35.89
CA GLU A 153 3.31 -24.60 -36.63
C GLU A 153 4.56 -25.46 -36.91
N ALA A 154 4.89 -26.37 -35.99
CA ALA A 154 5.94 -27.36 -36.22
C ALA A 154 5.63 -28.28 -37.42
N LYS A 155 4.37 -28.69 -37.63
CA LYS A 155 3.93 -29.46 -38.80
C LYS A 155 4.03 -28.62 -40.08
N VAL A 156 3.62 -27.36 -40.01
CA VAL A 156 3.74 -26.43 -41.14
C VAL A 156 5.21 -26.19 -41.51
N ALA A 157 6.09 -26.05 -40.52
CA ALA A 157 7.52 -25.89 -40.74
C ALA A 157 8.11 -27.08 -41.53
N LYS A 158 7.73 -28.29 -41.17
CA LYS A 158 8.11 -29.53 -41.89
C LYS A 158 7.63 -29.56 -43.34
N GLU A 159 6.35 -29.17 -43.58
CA GLU A 159 5.79 -29.07 -44.95
C GLU A 159 6.57 -28.03 -45.79
N LEU A 160 7.09 -27.00 -45.16
CA LEU A 160 7.86 -25.93 -45.79
C LEU A 160 9.35 -26.24 -45.90
N GLU A 161 9.82 -27.39 -45.42
CA GLU A 161 11.25 -27.71 -45.31
C GLU A 161 12.01 -26.57 -44.56
N LEU A 162 11.48 -26.13 -43.42
CA LEU A 162 12.07 -25.23 -42.49
C LEU A 162 12.53 -25.98 -41.24
N ASP A 163 13.80 -25.89 -40.92
CA ASP A 163 14.27 -26.38 -39.63
C ASP A 163 13.88 -25.39 -38.52
N VAL A 164 13.39 -25.89 -37.40
CA VAL A 164 13.03 -25.08 -36.24
C VAL A 164 13.77 -25.57 -35.01
N ILE A 165 14.36 -24.64 -34.29
CA ILE A 165 14.93 -24.83 -32.96
C ILE A 165 14.07 -24.00 -32.01
N ILE A 166 13.48 -24.60 -30.98
CA ILE A 166 12.69 -23.94 -29.97
C ILE A 166 13.57 -23.69 -28.75
N THR A 167 13.66 -22.41 -28.30
CA THR A 167 14.15 -22.04 -26.98
C THR A 167 13.04 -21.33 -26.22
N ASP A 168 12.61 -21.92 -25.10
CA ASP A 168 11.45 -21.46 -24.37
C ASP A 168 11.53 -21.87 -22.90
N HIS A 169 10.73 -21.24 -22.04
CA HIS A 169 10.65 -21.53 -20.60
C HIS A 169 9.22 -21.72 -20.09
N HIS A 170 8.22 -21.43 -20.93
CA HIS A 170 6.80 -21.57 -20.60
C HIS A 170 6.43 -23.02 -20.29
N GLU A 171 5.27 -23.25 -19.63
CA GLU A 171 4.86 -24.60 -19.27
C GLU A 171 4.59 -25.47 -20.53
N PRO A 172 5.27 -26.60 -20.68
CA PRO A 172 5.06 -27.49 -21.82
C PRO A 172 3.65 -28.07 -21.81
N GLY A 173 3.01 -28.11 -22.96
CA GLY A 173 1.76 -28.83 -23.15
C GLY A 173 1.93 -30.36 -23.09
N PRO A 174 0.82 -31.11 -23.16
CA PRO A 174 0.83 -32.59 -23.18
C PRO A 174 1.51 -33.17 -24.41
N GLU A 175 1.51 -32.44 -25.54
CA GLU A 175 2.19 -32.79 -26.80
C GLU A 175 3.24 -31.72 -27.10
N LEU A 176 4.47 -32.17 -27.36
CA LEU A 176 5.56 -31.25 -27.73
C LEU A 176 5.64 -31.10 -29.25
N PRO A 177 6.06 -29.94 -29.79
CA PRO A 177 6.32 -29.70 -31.19
C PRO A 177 7.39 -30.67 -31.73
N ASP A 178 7.12 -31.27 -32.89
CA ASP A 178 8.06 -32.15 -33.59
C ASP A 178 8.99 -31.31 -34.48
N VAL A 179 10.09 -30.80 -33.89
CA VAL A 179 11.06 -29.88 -34.50
C VAL A 179 12.47 -30.46 -34.43
N HIS A 180 13.47 -29.74 -35.02
CA HIS A 180 14.85 -30.18 -35.05
C HIS A 180 15.42 -30.32 -33.63
N ALA A 181 15.23 -29.33 -32.77
CA ALA A 181 15.64 -29.38 -31.37
C ALA A 181 14.71 -28.50 -30.48
N ILE A 182 14.55 -28.91 -29.22
CA ILE A 182 13.88 -28.15 -28.17
C ILE A 182 14.86 -27.96 -27.05
N VAL A 183 15.22 -26.69 -26.75
CA VAL A 183 16.06 -26.27 -25.63
C VAL A 183 15.15 -25.67 -24.59
N HIS A 184 14.82 -26.47 -23.56
CA HIS A 184 13.84 -26.07 -22.58
C HIS A 184 14.09 -26.77 -21.25
N PRO A 185 14.25 -26.04 -20.11
CA PRO A 185 14.62 -26.66 -18.82
C PRO A 185 13.53 -27.59 -18.27
N LYS A 186 12.23 -27.29 -18.52
CA LYS A 186 11.08 -28.04 -18.01
C LYS A 186 10.62 -29.18 -18.94
N GLN A 187 11.22 -29.36 -20.14
CA GLN A 187 10.77 -30.42 -21.03
C GLN A 187 10.97 -31.82 -20.43
N PRO A 188 10.11 -32.81 -20.74
CA PRO A 188 10.22 -34.16 -20.23
C PRO A 188 11.60 -34.77 -20.50
N GLY A 189 12.23 -35.33 -19.45
CA GLY A 189 13.55 -35.99 -19.55
C GLY A 189 14.73 -34.99 -19.59
N CYS A 190 14.54 -33.71 -19.38
CA CYS A 190 15.63 -32.75 -19.23
C CYS A 190 16.24 -32.89 -17.82
N THR A 191 17.58 -33.02 -17.78
CA THR A 191 18.35 -33.19 -16.53
C THR A 191 18.96 -31.88 -16.02
N TYR A 192 18.74 -30.77 -16.74
CA TYR A 192 19.27 -29.46 -16.34
C TYR A 192 18.85 -29.12 -14.90
N PRO A 193 19.78 -28.75 -14.01
CA PRO A 193 19.50 -28.64 -12.58
C PRO A 193 18.44 -27.59 -12.24
N PHE A 194 18.49 -26.43 -12.90
CA PHE A 194 17.57 -25.31 -12.65
C PHE A 194 16.46 -25.23 -13.69
N LYS A 195 15.19 -25.22 -13.22
CA LYS A 195 14.02 -25.32 -14.10
C LYS A 195 13.35 -23.97 -14.41
N GLU A 196 13.64 -22.94 -13.61
CA GLU A 196 12.88 -21.69 -13.59
C GLU A 196 13.63 -20.53 -14.31
N LEU A 197 14.46 -20.85 -15.31
CA LEU A 197 15.07 -19.82 -16.16
C LEU A 197 13.97 -19.01 -16.86
N ALA A 198 14.16 -17.69 -17.04
CA ALA A 198 13.40 -16.87 -17.98
C ALA A 198 13.77 -17.23 -19.44
N GLY A 199 12.98 -16.78 -20.41
CA GLY A 199 13.28 -16.99 -21.83
C GLY A 199 14.67 -16.48 -22.21
N VAL A 200 15.03 -15.28 -21.74
CA VAL A 200 16.38 -14.72 -21.96
C VAL A 200 17.46 -15.56 -21.28
N GLY A 201 17.16 -16.19 -20.15
CA GLY A 201 18.09 -17.13 -19.49
C GLY A 201 18.38 -18.33 -20.38
N VAL A 202 17.35 -18.90 -21.00
CA VAL A 202 17.52 -20.01 -21.96
C VAL A 202 18.31 -19.54 -23.20
N ALA A 203 17.99 -18.36 -23.75
CA ALA A 203 18.73 -17.77 -24.87
C ALA A 203 20.20 -17.50 -24.50
N PHE A 204 20.47 -17.01 -23.30
CA PHE A 204 21.82 -16.79 -22.76
C PHE A 204 22.60 -18.11 -22.62
N LYS A 205 21.97 -19.19 -22.20
CA LYS A 205 22.60 -20.51 -22.14
C LYS A 205 22.90 -21.06 -23.55
N LEU A 206 22.05 -20.81 -24.55
CA LEU A 206 22.34 -21.16 -25.94
C LEU A 206 23.49 -20.32 -26.48
N ALA A 207 23.56 -19.03 -26.16
CA ALA A 207 24.70 -18.18 -26.49
C ALA A 207 26.00 -18.72 -25.88
N HIS A 208 25.97 -19.14 -24.61
CA HIS A 208 27.10 -19.78 -23.92
C HIS A 208 27.57 -21.06 -24.64
N ALA A 209 26.67 -21.92 -25.05
CA ALA A 209 26.98 -23.17 -25.79
C ALA A 209 27.56 -22.90 -27.17
N LEU A 210 27.09 -21.86 -27.87
CA LEU A 210 27.57 -21.50 -29.20
C LEU A 210 28.96 -20.89 -29.19
N LEU A 211 29.21 -19.98 -28.23
CA LEU A 211 30.51 -19.28 -28.08
C LEU A 211 31.58 -20.15 -27.43
N GLY A 212 31.19 -21.16 -26.63
CA GLY A 212 32.10 -22.00 -25.87
C GLY A 212 32.70 -21.32 -24.64
N GLU A 213 32.24 -20.14 -24.30
CA GLU A 213 32.61 -19.35 -23.11
C GLU A 213 31.40 -18.55 -22.62
N LEU A 214 31.43 -18.16 -21.35
CA LEU A 214 30.35 -17.33 -20.78
C LEU A 214 30.30 -15.96 -21.48
N PRO A 215 29.17 -15.58 -22.08
CA PRO A 215 29.04 -14.28 -22.76
C PRO A 215 28.76 -13.13 -21.77
N ASP A 216 29.78 -12.73 -21.00
CA ASP A 216 29.71 -11.71 -19.95
C ASP A 216 29.09 -10.37 -20.46
N GLU A 217 29.41 -10.02 -21.72
CA GLU A 217 28.85 -8.81 -22.36
C GLU A 217 27.35 -8.82 -22.58
N LEU A 218 26.67 -9.97 -22.40
CA LEU A 218 25.23 -10.14 -22.59
C LEU A 218 24.47 -10.20 -21.25
N LEU A 219 25.18 -10.22 -20.11
CA LEU A 219 24.57 -10.33 -18.79
C LEU A 219 23.64 -9.15 -18.46
N ASP A 220 23.89 -7.94 -18.98
CA ASP A 220 23.00 -6.80 -18.82
C ASP A 220 21.63 -7.06 -19.46
N LEU A 221 21.57 -7.59 -20.66
CA LEU A 221 20.33 -7.99 -21.34
C LEU A 221 19.65 -9.15 -20.61
N ALA A 222 20.43 -10.18 -20.24
CA ALA A 222 19.92 -11.35 -19.53
C ALA A 222 19.26 -10.97 -18.21
N ALA A 223 19.85 -10.04 -17.43
CA ALA A 223 19.26 -9.55 -16.18
C ALA A 223 17.98 -8.74 -16.43
N ILE A 224 17.91 -7.93 -17.49
CA ILE A 224 16.70 -7.15 -17.79
C ILE A 224 15.53 -8.07 -18.06
N GLY A 225 15.64 -9.07 -18.95
CA GLY A 225 14.57 -10.00 -19.24
C GLY A 225 14.21 -10.85 -18.00
N THR A 226 15.21 -11.41 -17.31
CA THR A 226 14.99 -12.22 -16.09
C THR A 226 14.20 -11.47 -15.00
N ILE A 227 14.53 -10.20 -14.74
CA ILE A 227 13.82 -9.39 -13.75
C ILE A 227 12.44 -8.98 -14.26
N ALA A 228 12.34 -8.67 -15.56
CA ALA A 228 11.09 -8.20 -16.18
C ALA A 228 10.01 -9.28 -16.26
N ASP A 229 10.40 -10.54 -16.49
CA ASP A 229 9.48 -11.69 -16.59
C ASP A 229 8.96 -12.19 -15.23
N LEU A 230 9.51 -11.63 -14.12
CA LEU A 230 9.09 -11.98 -12.77
C LEU A 230 9.29 -13.47 -12.41
N VAL A 231 10.31 -14.11 -12.96
CA VAL A 231 10.73 -15.46 -12.55
C VAL A 231 11.37 -15.46 -11.17
N PRO A 232 11.38 -16.61 -10.46
CA PRO A 232 12.00 -16.74 -9.15
C PRO A 232 13.47 -16.32 -9.12
N LEU A 233 13.82 -15.32 -8.27
CA LEU A 233 15.19 -14.81 -8.14
C LEU A 233 16.02 -15.64 -7.14
N HIS A 234 16.21 -16.91 -7.47
CA HIS A 234 17.15 -17.83 -6.78
C HIS A 234 17.97 -18.59 -7.82
N ASP A 235 19.01 -19.30 -7.37
CA ASP A 235 19.91 -20.10 -8.20
C ASP A 235 20.43 -19.28 -9.41
N GLU A 236 20.41 -19.81 -10.65
CA GLU A 236 20.94 -19.11 -11.84
C GLU A 236 20.23 -17.80 -12.16
N ASN A 237 18.93 -17.66 -11.92
CA ASN A 237 18.24 -16.40 -12.11
C ASN A 237 18.78 -15.30 -11.19
N ARG A 238 19.08 -15.66 -9.93
CA ARG A 238 19.73 -14.74 -8.99
C ARG A 238 21.15 -14.39 -9.45
N LEU A 239 21.91 -15.39 -9.94
CA LEU A 239 23.26 -15.18 -10.46
C LEU A 239 23.24 -14.24 -11.69
N ILE A 240 22.34 -14.50 -12.66
CA ILE A 240 22.13 -13.65 -13.84
C ILE A 240 21.74 -12.23 -13.41
N ALA A 241 20.78 -12.08 -12.52
CA ALA A 241 20.34 -10.77 -12.04
C ALA A 241 21.47 -10.02 -11.31
N THR A 242 22.21 -10.71 -10.42
CA THR A 242 23.28 -10.09 -9.65
C THR A 242 24.45 -9.61 -10.53
N LEU A 243 24.98 -10.49 -11.37
CA LEU A 243 26.08 -10.15 -12.27
C LEU A 243 25.64 -9.18 -13.38
N GLY A 244 24.42 -9.38 -13.88
CA GLY A 244 23.86 -8.54 -14.93
C GLY A 244 23.55 -7.11 -14.48
N LEU A 245 23.09 -6.90 -13.25
CA LEU A 245 22.95 -5.55 -12.69
C LEU A 245 24.30 -4.86 -12.50
N GLU A 246 25.36 -5.60 -12.12
CA GLU A 246 26.72 -5.04 -12.10
C GLU A 246 27.21 -4.67 -13.51
N ARG A 247 26.88 -5.50 -14.49
CA ARG A 247 27.19 -5.20 -15.89
C ARG A 247 26.40 -4.02 -16.40
N LEU A 248 25.10 -3.92 -16.07
CA LEU A 248 24.22 -2.81 -16.44
C LEU A 248 24.75 -1.47 -15.95
N ARG A 249 25.25 -1.40 -14.72
CA ARG A 249 25.87 -0.17 -14.18
C ARG A 249 27.07 0.31 -14.99
N ARG A 250 27.69 -0.55 -15.76
CA ARG A 250 28.87 -0.30 -16.58
C ARG A 250 28.62 -0.57 -18.06
N THR A 251 27.35 -0.74 -18.46
CA THR A 251 27.00 -1.06 -19.84
C THR A 251 27.51 -0.02 -20.83
N THR A 252 27.94 -0.48 -22.01
CA THR A 252 28.29 0.37 -23.12
C THR A 252 27.14 0.58 -24.09
N ARG A 253 26.02 -0.15 -23.92
CA ARG A 253 24.83 -0.06 -24.79
C ARG A 253 24.20 1.32 -24.72
N LEU A 254 24.22 2.03 -25.86
CA LEU A 254 23.75 3.40 -25.98
C LEU A 254 22.26 3.51 -25.67
N GLY A 255 21.45 2.58 -26.19
CA GLY A 255 20.01 2.57 -25.98
C GLY A 255 19.60 2.45 -24.51
N LEU A 256 20.27 1.61 -23.72
CA LEU A 256 19.98 1.47 -22.28
C LEU A 256 20.33 2.75 -21.51
N LYS A 257 21.45 3.41 -21.86
CA LYS A 257 21.84 4.68 -21.24
C LYS A 257 20.82 5.78 -21.52
N GLU A 258 20.37 5.92 -22.76
CA GLU A 258 19.37 6.92 -23.13
C GLU A 258 18.00 6.65 -22.49
N LEU A 259 17.53 5.39 -22.40
CA LEU A 259 16.29 5.07 -21.70
C LEU A 259 16.33 5.42 -20.22
N ILE A 260 17.44 5.10 -19.53
CA ILE A 260 17.56 5.43 -18.09
C ILE A 260 17.66 6.94 -17.90
N LYS A 261 18.41 7.65 -18.72
CA LYS A 261 18.49 9.12 -18.70
C LYS A 261 17.11 9.77 -18.89
N LEU A 262 16.31 9.31 -19.87
CA LEU A 262 14.94 9.79 -20.10
C LEU A 262 14.00 9.48 -18.93
N SER A 263 14.25 8.41 -18.18
CA SER A 263 13.50 8.09 -16.97
C SER A 263 13.89 8.91 -15.74
N GLY A 264 14.93 9.76 -15.85
CA GLY A 264 15.45 10.55 -14.74
C GLY A 264 16.37 9.76 -13.80
N GLY A 265 16.81 8.55 -14.20
CA GLY A 265 17.72 7.70 -13.44
C GLY A 265 19.19 7.92 -13.76
N ASP A 266 20.04 7.29 -12.96
CA ASP A 266 21.49 7.17 -13.19
C ASP A 266 21.84 5.70 -13.44
N ILE A 267 22.46 5.40 -14.59
CA ILE A 267 22.86 4.04 -14.95
C ILE A 267 23.85 3.44 -13.91
N GLY A 268 24.71 4.27 -13.32
CA GLY A 268 25.68 3.85 -12.30
C GLY A 268 25.04 3.35 -10.99
N GLU A 269 23.79 3.74 -10.74
CA GLU A 269 23.00 3.37 -9.57
C GLU A 269 21.90 2.34 -9.88
N ALA A 270 21.90 1.77 -11.11
CA ALA A 270 20.89 0.84 -11.56
C ALA A 270 20.79 -0.39 -10.66
N ASN A 271 19.56 -0.76 -10.32
CA ASN A 271 19.21 -1.91 -9.49
C ASN A 271 17.96 -2.62 -10.05
N GLU A 272 17.44 -3.60 -9.34
CA GLU A 272 16.24 -4.34 -9.74
C GLU A 272 15.02 -3.44 -9.91
N GLU A 273 14.88 -2.38 -9.10
CA GLU A 273 13.78 -1.40 -9.24
C GLU A 273 13.94 -0.56 -10.51
N THR A 274 15.16 -0.23 -10.89
CA THR A 274 15.45 0.44 -12.18
C THR A 274 15.00 -0.41 -13.35
N VAL A 275 15.27 -1.71 -13.32
CA VAL A 275 14.78 -2.65 -14.34
C VAL A 275 13.27 -2.75 -14.29
N GLY A 276 12.69 -3.07 -13.14
CA GLY A 276 11.25 -3.37 -13.00
C GLY A 276 10.34 -2.16 -13.23
N PHE A 277 10.77 -0.93 -12.92
CA PHE A 277 9.93 0.27 -12.98
C PHE A 277 10.36 1.29 -14.03
N GLN A 278 11.58 1.24 -14.55
CA GLN A 278 12.06 2.19 -15.53
C GLN A 278 12.30 1.55 -16.90
N LEU A 279 13.07 0.46 -17.01
CA LEU A 279 13.42 -0.18 -18.28
C LEU A 279 12.29 -1.09 -18.80
N ALA A 280 11.91 -2.11 -18.05
CA ALA A 280 10.93 -3.11 -18.49
C ALA A 280 9.57 -2.51 -18.89
N PRO A 281 8.98 -1.52 -18.15
CA PRO A 281 7.74 -0.91 -18.59
C PRO A 281 7.83 -0.14 -19.90
N ARG A 282 9.00 0.38 -20.27
CA ARG A 282 9.27 1.07 -21.55
C ARG A 282 9.40 0.06 -22.68
N LEU A 283 10.23 -0.96 -22.51
CA LEU A 283 10.35 -2.05 -23.49
C LEU A 283 9.00 -2.74 -23.74
N ASN A 284 8.27 -3.06 -22.67
CA ASN A 284 6.94 -3.66 -22.77
C ASN A 284 5.89 -2.75 -23.41
N ALA A 285 6.06 -1.42 -23.37
CA ALA A 285 5.07 -0.49 -23.93
C ALA A 285 5.03 -0.59 -25.44
N VAL A 286 6.15 -0.86 -26.10
CA VAL A 286 6.23 -0.96 -27.56
C VAL A 286 5.29 -2.05 -28.06
N GLY A 287 5.44 -3.29 -27.58
CA GLY A 287 4.59 -4.42 -27.99
C GLY A 287 3.13 -4.35 -27.47
N ARG A 288 2.79 -3.36 -26.62
CA ARG A 288 1.41 -3.11 -26.18
C ARG A 288 0.68 -2.06 -27.01
N ILE A 289 1.38 -1.23 -27.73
CA ILE A 289 0.84 -0.12 -28.52
C ILE A 289 1.09 -0.36 -30.02
N GLU A 290 2.30 -0.83 -30.39
CA GLU A 290 2.75 -1.04 -31.77
C GLU A 290 3.52 -2.34 -31.91
N GLN A 291 4.31 -2.51 -33.00
CA GLN A 291 5.25 -3.62 -33.19
C GLN A 291 6.50 -3.44 -32.31
N ALA A 292 7.06 -4.54 -31.80
CA ALA A 292 8.16 -4.48 -30.83
C ALA A 292 9.57 -4.34 -31.44
N ASP A 293 9.71 -4.34 -32.78
CA ASP A 293 11.00 -4.20 -33.46
C ASP A 293 11.87 -3.01 -32.99
N PRO A 294 11.30 -1.79 -32.75
CA PRO A 294 12.09 -0.66 -32.26
C PRO A 294 12.83 -0.95 -30.97
N ALA A 295 12.30 -1.81 -30.09
CA ALA A 295 12.95 -2.17 -28.84
C ALA A 295 14.21 -3.02 -29.07
N VAL A 296 14.18 -3.98 -30.02
CA VAL A 296 15.37 -4.75 -30.41
C VAL A 296 16.39 -3.83 -31.07
N HIS A 297 15.98 -2.98 -32.00
CA HIS A 297 16.87 -2.01 -32.64
C HIS A 297 17.56 -1.10 -31.61
N LEU A 298 16.84 -0.59 -30.63
CA LEU A 298 17.40 0.21 -29.55
C LEU A 298 18.49 -0.54 -28.76
N LEU A 299 18.22 -1.80 -28.39
CA LEU A 299 19.18 -2.60 -27.62
C LEU A 299 20.43 -2.99 -28.42
N MET A 300 20.32 -2.99 -29.74
CA MET A 300 21.40 -3.36 -30.68
C MET A 300 22.12 -2.15 -31.30
N SER A 301 21.55 -0.94 -31.16
CA SER A 301 22.12 0.26 -31.83
C SER A 301 23.50 0.62 -31.30
N GLU A 302 24.42 0.86 -32.22
CA GLU A 302 25.79 1.39 -32.01
C GLU A 302 25.89 2.87 -32.39
N ASP A 303 24.87 3.45 -33.03
CA ASP A 303 24.83 4.85 -33.42
C ASP A 303 24.16 5.69 -32.30
N PRO A 304 24.82 6.71 -31.74
CA PRO A 304 24.28 7.58 -30.72
C PRO A 304 22.99 8.31 -31.11
N PHE A 305 22.86 8.74 -32.38
CA PHE A 305 21.68 9.46 -32.86
C PHE A 305 20.49 8.51 -33.00
N GLU A 306 20.69 7.31 -33.58
CA GLU A 306 19.67 6.28 -33.65
C GLU A 306 19.21 5.86 -32.26
N ALA A 307 20.13 5.64 -31.33
CA ALA A 307 19.81 5.28 -29.94
C ALA A 307 19.00 6.37 -29.24
N GLU A 308 19.30 7.64 -29.41
CA GLU A 308 18.58 8.78 -28.86
C GLU A 308 17.14 8.86 -29.46
N GLU A 309 16.99 8.70 -30.77
CA GLU A 309 15.71 8.73 -31.47
C GLU A 309 14.81 7.58 -31.04
N LEU A 310 15.31 6.34 -31.09
CA LEU A 310 14.55 5.16 -30.64
C LEU A 310 14.19 5.21 -29.16
N ALA A 311 15.08 5.66 -28.29
CA ALA A 311 14.78 5.80 -26.86
C ALA A 311 13.70 6.84 -26.62
N ALA A 312 13.69 7.96 -27.35
CA ALA A 312 12.66 8.98 -27.25
C ALA A 312 11.29 8.46 -27.74
N GLU A 313 11.27 7.71 -28.84
CA GLU A 313 10.07 7.05 -29.36
C GLU A 313 9.48 6.08 -28.32
N ILE A 314 10.29 5.19 -27.76
CA ILE A 314 9.89 4.19 -26.79
C ILE A 314 9.39 4.85 -25.49
N ASP A 315 10.04 5.91 -25.01
CA ASP A 315 9.56 6.66 -23.86
C ASP A 315 8.25 7.36 -24.13
N GLN A 316 8.02 7.86 -25.35
CA GLN A 316 6.75 8.44 -25.78
C GLN A 316 5.64 7.39 -25.79
N LEU A 317 5.86 6.21 -26.35
CA LEU A 317 4.91 5.09 -26.33
C LEU A 317 4.57 4.66 -24.90
N ASN A 318 5.55 4.64 -24.01
CA ASN A 318 5.30 4.36 -22.60
C ASN A 318 4.42 5.43 -21.92
N LYS A 319 4.62 6.71 -22.23
CA LYS A 319 3.76 7.81 -21.74
C LYS A 319 2.34 7.67 -22.28
N GLU A 320 2.18 7.31 -23.54
CA GLU A 320 0.88 7.06 -24.17
C GLU A 320 0.17 5.87 -23.51
N ARG A 321 0.87 4.76 -23.30
CA ARG A 321 0.36 3.62 -22.54
C ARG A 321 -0.10 4.05 -21.14
N GLN A 322 0.71 4.81 -20.39
CA GLN A 322 0.35 5.27 -19.04
C GLN A 322 -0.91 6.13 -19.05
N LYS A 323 -1.02 7.07 -19.99
CA LYS A 323 -2.21 7.92 -20.16
C LYS A 323 -3.44 7.11 -20.51
N MET A 324 -3.30 6.14 -21.42
CA MET A 324 -4.39 5.24 -21.81
C MET A 324 -4.85 4.38 -20.62
N VAL A 325 -3.92 3.79 -19.88
CA VAL A 325 -4.23 2.99 -18.68
C VAL A 325 -4.91 3.84 -17.62
N SER A 326 -4.45 5.08 -17.36
CA SER A 326 -5.09 5.96 -16.38
C SER A 326 -6.54 6.24 -16.78
N LYS A 327 -6.77 6.69 -18.02
CA LYS A 327 -8.12 6.97 -18.53
C LYS A 327 -9.05 5.76 -18.43
N MET A 328 -8.59 4.60 -18.90
CA MET A 328 -9.39 3.37 -18.86
C MET A 328 -9.66 2.92 -17.42
N THR A 329 -8.72 3.12 -16.50
CA THR A 329 -8.91 2.81 -15.07
C THR A 329 -9.98 3.69 -14.45
N ASP A 330 -9.94 5.01 -14.71
CA ASP A 330 -10.94 5.94 -14.18
C ASP A 330 -12.35 5.58 -14.71
N GLU A 331 -12.47 5.32 -16.02
CA GLU A 331 -13.73 4.86 -16.64
C GLU A 331 -14.21 3.53 -16.03
N ALA A 332 -13.30 2.57 -15.78
CA ALA A 332 -13.65 1.28 -15.20
C ALA A 332 -14.10 1.41 -13.74
N ILE A 333 -13.45 2.26 -12.95
CA ILE A 333 -13.87 2.56 -11.58
C ILE A 333 -15.27 3.17 -11.56
N GLU A 334 -15.56 4.16 -12.41
CA GLU A 334 -16.90 4.72 -12.54
C GLU A 334 -17.95 3.65 -12.86
N MET A 335 -17.64 2.73 -13.78
CA MET A 335 -18.56 1.63 -14.14
C MET A 335 -18.82 0.70 -12.94
N VAL A 336 -17.79 0.37 -12.16
CA VAL A 336 -17.92 -0.47 -10.96
C VAL A 336 -18.78 0.24 -9.91
N GLU A 337 -18.55 1.51 -9.66
CA GLU A 337 -19.31 2.30 -8.68
C GLU A 337 -20.79 2.43 -9.09
N GLN A 338 -21.10 2.61 -10.40
CA GLN A 338 -22.46 2.64 -10.93
C GLN A 338 -23.18 1.30 -10.85
N GLN A 339 -22.45 0.18 -11.00
CA GLN A 339 -23.01 -1.18 -10.87
C GLN A 339 -23.28 -1.57 -9.41
N GLY A 340 -22.76 -0.81 -8.44
CA GLY A 340 -22.85 -1.05 -7.02
C GLY A 340 -21.69 -1.88 -6.47
N LEU A 341 -21.19 -1.50 -5.29
CA LEU A 341 -20.02 -2.10 -4.64
C LEU A 341 -20.28 -3.52 -4.06
N ASN A 342 -21.47 -4.07 -4.22
CA ASN A 342 -21.84 -5.37 -3.67
C ASN A 342 -21.43 -6.56 -4.57
N GLN A 343 -20.73 -6.32 -5.67
CA GLN A 343 -20.27 -7.39 -6.55
C GLN A 343 -19.05 -8.08 -5.93
N THR A 344 -19.08 -9.41 -5.90
CA THR A 344 -17.97 -10.27 -5.42
C THR A 344 -16.91 -10.48 -6.49
N ALA A 345 -17.27 -10.39 -7.77
CA ALA A 345 -16.36 -10.39 -8.91
C ALA A 345 -16.70 -9.22 -9.84
N ILE A 346 -15.68 -8.47 -10.27
CA ILE A 346 -15.81 -7.30 -11.15
C ILE A 346 -15.69 -7.77 -12.60
N VAL A 347 -16.69 -7.49 -13.43
CA VAL A 347 -16.59 -7.67 -14.88
C VAL A 347 -17.05 -6.38 -15.57
N VAL A 348 -16.12 -5.71 -16.24
CA VAL A 348 -16.37 -4.47 -16.97
C VAL A 348 -15.91 -4.62 -18.43
N ALA A 349 -16.72 -4.06 -19.34
CA ALA A 349 -16.46 -4.13 -20.78
C ALA A 349 -16.88 -2.82 -21.45
N LYS A 350 -16.06 -2.32 -22.39
CA LYS A 350 -16.37 -1.11 -23.14
C LYS A 350 -15.78 -1.18 -24.54
N ALA A 351 -16.51 -0.63 -25.52
CA ALA A 351 -16.01 -0.44 -26.87
C ALA A 351 -14.84 0.53 -26.92
N GLY A 352 -13.85 0.23 -27.76
CA GLY A 352 -12.67 1.07 -27.93
C GLY A 352 -11.59 0.93 -26.84
N TRP A 353 -11.77 0.09 -25.84
CA TRP A 353 -10.69 -0.23 -24.91
C TRP A 353 -9.63 -1.10 -25.59
N ASN A 354 -8.36 -0.69 -25.46
CA ASN A 354 -7.24 -1.39 -26.11
C ASN A 354 -6.92 -2.71 -25.39
N PRO A 355 -7.03 -3.86 -26.07
CA PRO A 355 -6.73 -5.18 -25.48
C PRO A 355 -5.29 -5.34 -24.98
N GLY A 356 -4.34 -4.54 -25.47
CA GLY A 356 -2.94 -4.57 -25.04
C GLY A 356 -2.71 -4.10 -23.60
N VAL A 357 -3.66 -3.31 -23.03
CA VAL A 357 -3.50 -2.71 -21.70
C VAL A 357 -4.60 -3.10 -20.71
N VAL A 358 -5.68 -3.81 -21.13
CA VAL A 358 -6.77 -4.21 -20.23
C VAL A 358 -6.29 -5.03 -19.02
N GLY A 359 -5.23 -5.82 -19.16
CA GLY A 359 -4.66 -6.58 -18.06
C GLY A 359 -4.04 -5.70 -16.97
N ILE A 360 -3.48 -4.53 -17.35
CA ILE A 360 -2.97 -3.54 -16.39
C ILE A 360 -4.14 -2.87 -15.66
N VAL A 361 -5.22 -2.57 -16.37
CA VAL A 361 -6.44 -2.02 -15.78
C VAL A 361 -7.07 -3.01 -14.81
N ALA A 362 -7.14 -4.30 -15.15
CA ALA A 362 -7.64 -5.36 -14.27
C ALA A 362 -6.83 -5.44 -12.97
N SER A 363 -5.49 -5.37 -13.04
CA SER A 363 -4.65 -5.30 -11.83
C SER A 363 -4.98 -4.09 -10.96
N LYS A 364 -5.15 -2.90 -11.55
CA LYS A 364 -5.52 -1.68 -10.81
C LYS A 364 -6.90 -1.76 -10.16
N LEU A 365 -7.86 -2.46 -10.77
CA LEU A 365 -9.16 -2.72 -10.14
C LEU A 365 -9.01 -3.68 -8.95
N VAL A 366 -8.19 -4.72 -9.08
CA VAL A 366 -7.87 -5.61 -7.94
C VAL A 366 -7.21 -4.83 -6.80
N ASP A 367 -6.21 -3.99 -7.10
CA ASP A 367 -5.54 -3.15 -6.11
C ASP A 367 -6.51 -2.19 -5.39
N ARG A 368 -7.51 -1.66 -6.11
CA ARG A 368 -8.48 -0.70 -5.57
C ARG A 368 -9.58 -1.35 -4.74
N PHE A 369 -10.15 -2.45 -5.24
CA PHE A 369 -11.38 -3.05 -4.68
C PHE A 369 -11.13 -4.38 -3.97
N TYR A 370 -9.97 -4.97 -4.16
CA TYR A 370 -9.59 -6.32 -3.72
C TYR A 370 -10.67 -7.36 -4.04
N ARG A 371 -11.00 -7.45 -5.34
CA ARG A 371 -11.98 -8.38 -5.92
C ARG A 371 -11.37 -8.98 -7.19
N PRO A 372 -11.70 -10.24 -7.55
CA PRO A 372 -11.38 -10.74 -8.88
C PRO A 372 -11.94 -9.80 -9.95
N ALA A 373 -11.11 -9.41 -10.92
CA ALA A 373 -11.49 -8.41 -11.91
C ALA A 373 -11.20 -8.86 -13.34
N ILE A 374 -12.19 -8.74 -14.22
CA ILE A 374 -12.11 -8.95 -15.66
C ILE A 374 -12.38 -7.64 -16.38
N VAL A 375 -11.47 -7.27 -17.28
CA VAL A 375 -11.58 -6.09 -18.11
C VAL A 375 -11.54 -6.49 -19.58
N LEU A 376 -12.57 -6.09 -20.35
CA LEU A 376 -12.77 -6.50 -21.73
C LEU A 376 -12.88 -5.29 -22.66
N GLY A 377 -12.13 -5.31 -23.76
CA GLY A 377 -12.33 -4.41 -24.89
C GLY A 377 -13.28 -5.03 -25.92
N ILE A 378 -14.32 -4.31 -26.31
CA ILE A 378 -15.31 -4.77 -27.29
C ILE A 378 -14.91 -4.26 -28.68
N ASP A 379 -14.82 -5.19 -29.64
CA ASP A 379 -14.76 -4.92 -31.06
C ASP A 379 -16.19 -5.01 -31.63
N GLU A 380 -16.79 -3.83 -31.84
CA GLU A 380 -18.19 -3.75 -32.31
C GLU A 380 -18.40 -4.28 -33.74
N GLU A 381 -17.36 -4.21 -34.58
CA GLU A 381 -17.46 -4.70 -35.96
C GLU A 381 -17.51 -6.25 -36.02
N LYS A 382 -16.74 -6.89 -35.13
CA LYS A 382 -16.70 -8.35 -35.04
C LYS A 382 -17.69 -8.92 -34.04
N GLY A 383 -18.28 -8.08 -33.16
CA GLY A 383 -19.17 -8.51 -32.08
C GLY A 383 -18.49 -9.34 -31.02
N ILE A 384 -17.18 -9.17 -30.84
CA ILE A 384 -16.37 -9.93 -29.87
C ILE A 384 -15.83 -9.03 -28.75
N ALA A 385 -15.69 -9.60 -27.57
CA ALA A 385 -15.01 -8.99 -26.43
C ALA A 385 -13.72 -9.77 -26.13
N LYS A 386 -12.58 -9.06 -26.06
CA LYS A 386 -11.27 -9.64 -25.75
C LYS A 386 -10.70 -8.94 -24.52
N GLY A 387 -10.18 -9.71 -23.55
CA GLY A 387 -9.66 -9.11 -22.35
C GLY A 387 -8.81 -9.98 -21.45
N SER A 388 -8.58 -9.45 -20.28
CA SER A 388 -7.74 -10.07 -19.25
C SER A 388 -8.43 -10.04 -17.89
N ALA A 389 -8.14 -11.05 -17.10
CA ALA A 389 -8.56 -11.19 -15.71
C ALA A 389 -7.37 -11.18 -14.75
N ARG A 390 -7.62 -10.67 -13.52
CA ARG A 390 -6.71 -10.76 -12.40
C ARG A 390 -7.50 -11.19 -11.17
N SER A 391 -6.87 -12.00 -10.32
CA SER A 391 -7.52 -12.57 -9.14
C SER A 391 -6.99 -12.02 -7.82
N ILE A 392 -7.64 -12.46 -6.76
CA ILE A 392 -7.20 -12.31 -5.36
C ILE A 392 -6.86 -13.70 -4.79
N ARG A 393 -6.19 -13.73 -3.66
CA ARG A 393 -5.93 -14.98 -2.92
C ARG A 393 -7.27 -15.66 -2.58
N GLY A 394 -7.35 -16.97 -2.81
CA GLY A 394 -8.55 -17.76 -2.53
C GLY A 394 -9.52 -17.94 -3.72
N PHE A 395 -9.31 -17.24 -4.85
CA PHE A 395 -10.14 -17.39 -6.05
C PHE A 395 -9.33 -17.86 -7.26
N ASN A 396 -9.53 -19.11 -7.70
CA ASN A 396 -8.84 -19.67 -8.85
C ASN A 396 -9.57 -19.29 -10.15
N LEU A 397 -9.01 -18.33 -10.89
CA LEU A 397 -9.59 -17.84 -12.15
C LEU A 397 -9.69 -18.94 -13.20
N PHE A 398 -8.67 -19.79 -13.35
CA PHE A 398 -8.67 -20.82 -14.38
C PHE A 398 -9.79 -21.84 -14.17
N GLU A 399 -9.99 -22.29 -12.93
CA GLU A 399 -11.11 -23.20 -12.59
C GLU A 399 -12.45 -22.50 -12.79
N SER A 400 -12.62 -21.30 -12.29
CA SER A 400 -13.86 -20.52 -12.40
C SER A 400 -14.26 -20.23 -13.86
N LEU A 401 -13.29 -19.89 -14.71
CA LEU A 401 -13.52 -19.69 -16.14
C LEU A 401 -13.80 -21.01 -16.86
N SER A 402 -13.26 -22.13 -16.39
CA SER A 402 -13.54 -23.45 -16.93
C SER A 402 -15.00 -23.88 -16.76
N GLU A 403 -15.67 -23.40 -15.72
CA GLU A 403 -17.12 -23.59 -15.51
C GLU A 403 -17.97 -22.76 -16.49
N CYS A 404 -17.38 -21.72 -17.11
CA CYS A 404 -18.02 -20.86 -18.10
C CYS A 404 -17.61 -21.20 -19.56
N ARG A 405 -17.04 -22.37 -19.82
CA ARG A 405 -16.43 -22.76 -21.11
C ARG A 405 -17.40 -22.71 -22.30
N ASP A 406 -18.68 -22.89 -22.07
CA ASP A 406 -19.73 -22.80 -23.09
C ASP A 406 -19.86 -21.40 -23.72
N ILE A 407 -19.55 -20.35 -23.00
CA ILE A 407 -19.56 -18.96 -23.45
C ILE A 407 -18.14 -18.39 -23.66
N LEU A 408 -17.10 -19.15 -23.33
CA LEU A 408 -15.69 -18.78 -23.46
C LEU A 408 -14.98 -19.72 -24.47
N PRO A 409 -15.16 -19.52 -25.79
CA PRO A 409 -14.56 -20.37 -26.80
C PRO A 409 -13.02 -20.38 -26.72
N HIS A 410 -12.41 -19.26 -26.31
CA HIS A 410 -10.98 -19.15 -26.17
C HIS A 410 -10.65 -18.47 -24.81
N PHE A 411 -10.06 -19.21 -23.90
CA PHE A 411 -9.43 -18.67 -22.71
C PHE A 411 -8.23 -19.52 -22.31
N GLY A 412 -7.30 -18.90 -21.59
CA GLY A 412 -6.13 -19.55 -21.04
C GLY A 412 -5.53 -18.71 -19.90
N GLY A 413 -4.75 -19.35 -19.04
CA GLY A 413 -4.11 -18.66 -17.94
C GLY A 413 -3.82 -19.57 -16.75
N HIS A 414 -3.62 -18.92 -15.61
CA HIS A 414 -3.24 -19.51 -14.32
C HIS A 414 -4.25 -19.08 -13.23
N PRO A 415 -4.17 -19.61 -12.00
CA PRO A 415 -5.08 -19.22 -10.92
C PRO A 415 -5.22 -17.71 -10.69
N MET A 416 -4.14 -16.94 -10.89
CA MET A 416 -4.13 -15.50 -10.59
C MET A 416 -4.34 -14.58 -11.81
N ALA A 417 -4.21 -15.10 -13.04
CA ALA A 417 -4.33 -14.27 -14.24
C ALA A 417 -4.79 -15.12 -15.44
N ALA A 418 -5.69 -14.58 -16.25
CA ALA A 418 -6.17 -15.25 -17.45
C ALA A 418 -6.42 -14.24 -18.58
N GLY A 419 -6.29 -14.72 -19.82
CA GLY A 419 -6.73 -14.04 -21.04
C GLY A 419 -7.94 -14.74 -21.63
N MET A 420 -8.86 -13.99 -22.27
CA MET A 420 -10.08 -14.57 -22.83
C MET A 420 -10.61 -13.79 -24.02
N THR A 421 -11.40 -14.52 -24.84
CA THR A 421 -12.21 -13.94 -25.92
C THR A 421 -13.58 -14.58 -25.89
N LEU A 422 -14.64 -13.77 -25.97
CA LEU A 422 -16.04 -14.24 -26.00
C LEU A 422 -16.88 -13.30 -26.90
N ASN A 423 -18.13 -13.70 -27.20
CA ASN A 423 -19.04 -12.80 -27.88
C ASN A 423 -19.41 -11.62 -26.95
N ALA A 424 -19.55 -10.43 -27.49
CA ALA A 424 -19.88 -9.25 -26.70
C ALA A 424 -21.24 -9.37 -25.97
N GLU A 425 -22.20 -10.08 -26.57
CA GLU A 425 -23.52 -10.35 -25.98
C GLU A 425 -23.47 -11.30 -24.75
N ASP A 426 -22.43 -12.10 -24.59
CA ASP A 426 -22.26 -13.05 -23.47
C ASP A 426 -21.63 -12.40 -22.23
N VAL A 427 -21.15 -11.15 -22.32
CA VAL A 427 -20.50 -10.44 -21.21
C VAL A 427 -21.40 -10.33 -19.96
N PRO A 428 -22.70 -10.02 -20.06
CA PRO A 428 -23.59 -10.01 -18.91
C PRO A 428 -23.75 -11.38 -18.24
N ASP A 429 -23.79 -12.46 -19.03
CA ASP A 429 -23.89 -13.82 -18.51
C ASP A 429 -22.60 -14.23 -17.78
N LEU A 430 -21.44 -13.95 -18.36
CA LEU A 430 -20.14 -14.16 -17.70
C LEU A 430 -20.09 -13.44 -16.34
N ARG A 431 -20.56 -12.18 -16.28
CA ARG A 431 -20.60 -11.41 -15.01
C ARG A 431 -21.47 -12.12 -13.97
N ASN A 432 -22.65 -12.54 -14.33
CA ASN A 432 -23.59 -13.20 -13.41
C ASN A 432 -23.01 -14.51 -12.88
N ARG A 433 -22.50 -15.38 -13.75
CA ARG A 433 -21.92 -16.68 -13.38
C ARG A 433 -20.69 -16.51 -12.48
N LEU A 434 -19.79 -15.59 -12.81
CA LEU A 434 -18.60 -15.35 -11.96
C LEU A 434 -18.95 -14.79 -10.59
N ASN A 435 -19.97 -13.93 -10.48
CA ASN A 435 -20.46 -13.49 -9.18
C ASN A 435 -21.09 -14.62 -8.39
N GLU A 436 -21.83 -15.53 -9.03
CA GLU A 436 -22.38 -16.72 -8.39
C GLU A 436 -21.27 -17.65 -7.87
N ILE A 437 -20.27 -17.94 -8.70
CA ILE A 437 -19.11 -18.76 -8.31
C ILE A 437 -18.35 -18.09 -7.17
N ALA A 438 -18.08 -16.78 -7.26
CA ALA A 438 -17.35 -16.04 -6.22
C ALA A 438 -18.13 -16.00 -4.89
N ASN A 439 -19.46 -15.81 -4.92
CA ASN A 439 -20.32 -15.86 -3.74
C ASN A 439 -20.32 -17.24 -3.05
N ASN A 440 -20.16 -18.31 -3.82
CA ASN A 440 -20.14 -19.68 -3.28
C ASN A 440 -18.73 -20.08 -2.79
N THR A 441 -17.68 -19.39 -3.26
CA THR A 441 -16.29 -19.79 -3.00
C THR A 441 -15.63 -18.90 -1.95
N LEU A 442 -15.93 -17.58 -1.94
CA LEU A 442 -15.26 -16.58 -1.11
C LEU A 442 -16.09 -16.21 0.11
N THR A 443 -15.43 -15.95 1.21
CA THR A 443 -15.99 -15.41 2.47
C THR A 443 -15.65 -13.93 2.61
N GLU A 444 -16.26 -13.25 3.59
CA GLU A 444 -15.94 -11.83 3.86
C GLU A 444 -14.46 -11.59 4.20
N GLU A 445 -13.80 -12.57 4.82
CA GLU A 445 -12.38 -12.50 5.17
C GLU A 445 -11.47 -12.54 3.95
N ASP A 446 -11.88 -13.20 2.87
CA ASP A 446 -11.10 -13.30 1.63
C ASP A 446 -11.02 -11.97 0.87
N PHE A 447 -11.90 -11.02 1.20
CA PHE A 447 -11.89 -9.67 0.65
C PHE A 447 -11.03 -8.67 1.43
N ILE A 448 -10.34 -9.12 2.46
CA ILE A 448 -9.36 -8.33 3.20
C ILE A 448 -7.97 -8.69 2.68
N PRO A 449 -7.21 -7.76 2.08
CA PRO A 449 -5.86 -8.02 1.61
C PRO A 449 -4.97 -8.56 2.73
N VAL A 450 -4.13 -9.51 2.39
CA VAL A 450 -3.16 -10.06 3.34
C VAL A 450 -1.82 -9.35 3.17
N GLN A 451 -1.25 -8.86 4.27
CA GLN A 451 0.09 -8.33 4.32
C GLN A 451 0.99 -9.28 5.13
N GLU A 452 1.86 -9.96 4.43
CA GLU A 452 2.89 -10.75 5.10
C GLU A 452 3.90 -9.83 5.78
N VAL A 453 4.22 -10.14 7.03
CA VAL A 453 5.23 -9.45 7.85
C VAL A 453 6.41 -10.39 8.03
N ASP A 454 7.58 -9.92 7.62
CA ASP A 454 8.81 -10.71 7.69
C ASP A 454 9.43 -10.67 9.08
N LEU A 455 9.42 -9.49 9.71
CA LEU A 455 10.05 -9.25 11.00
C LEU A 455 9.21 -8.29 11.84
N VAL A 456 9.28 -8.45 13.15
CA VAL A 456 8.87 -7.44 14.13
C VAL A 456 10.13 -6.76 14.64
N CYS A 457 10.16 -5.43 14.57
CA CYS A 457 11.32 -4.61 14.92
C CYS A 457 10.91 -3.50 15.89
N ASP A 458 11.80 -3.13 16.80
CA ASP A 458 11.68 -1.88 17.53
C ASP A 458 12.20 -0.70 16.69
N VAL A 459 11.81 0.53 17.04
CA VAL A 459 12.26 1.75 16.35
C VAL A 459 13.79 1.85 16.31
N GLU A 460 14.46 1.41 17.38
CA GLU A 460 15.92 1.43 17.51
C GLU A 460 16.65 0.42 16.63
N ASP A 461 15.97 -0.65 16.20
CA ASP A 461 16.55 -1.66 15.31
C ASP A 461 16.69 -1.16 13.87
N ILE A 462 15.91 -0.14 13.50
CA ILE A 462 15.86 0.44 12.14
C ILE A 462 16.91 1.53 12.02
N THR A 463 18.12 1.14 11.66
CA THR A 463 19.28 2.01 11.47
C THR A 463 19.77 1.97 10.03
N VAL A 464 20.64 2.91 9.66
CA VAL A 464 21.28 2.89 8.33
C VAL A 464 22.11 1.62 8.15
N GLU A 465 22.74 1.16 9.21
CA GLU A 465 23.57 -0.05 9.24
C GLU A 465 22.70 -1.28 9.00
N SER A 466 21.60 -1.45 9.74
CA SER A 466 20.69 -2.61 9.59
C SER A 466 20.04 -2.67 8.20
N ILE A 467 19.69 -1.52 7.63
CA ILE A 467 19.14 -1.44 6.26
C ILE A 467 20.23 -1.81 5.23
N THR A 468 21.46 -1.32 5.40
CA THR A 468 22.57 -1.64 4.51
C THR A 468 22.88 -3.13 4.52
N GLU A 469 22.81 -3.74 5.68
CA GLU A 469 23.03 -5.17 5.87
C GLU A 469 21.90 -6.00 5.24
N MET A 470 20.65 -5.60 5.43
CA MET A 470 19.49 -6.21 4.78
C MET A 470 19.59 -6.14 3.25
N ASN A 471 20.17 -5.07 2.70
CA ASN A 471 20.38 -4.93 1.26
C ASN A 471 21.36 -5.96 0.66
N GLN A 472 22.11 -6.72 1.47
CA GLN A 472 22.87 -7.87 0.99
C GLN A 472 21.97 -8.99 0.43
N LEU A 473 20.68 -9.00 0.80
CA LEU A 473 19.70 -9.91 0.22
C LEU A 473 19.24 -9.52 -1.19
N SER A 474 19.57 -8.30 -1.68
CA SER A 474 19.32 -7.86 -3.07
C SER A 474 20.07 -8.77 -4.10
N PRO A 475 19.57 -8.90 -5.34
CA PRO A 475 18.39 -8.27 -5.90
C PRO A 475 17.08 -8.87 -5.38
N PHE A 476 16.10 -7.98 -5.14
CA PHE A 476 14.75 -8.37 -4.72
C PHE A 476 13.84 -8.61 -5.93
N GLY A 477 12.85 -9.49 -5.75
CA GLY A 477 11.88 -9.85 -6.80
C GLY A 477 11.03 -11.06 -6.41
N MET A 478 10.62 -11.85 -7.40
CA MET A 478 9.79 -13.05 -7.15
C MET A 478 10.55 -14.05 -6.27
N LEU A 479 9.89 -14.61 -5.26
CA LEU A 479 10.41 -15.47 -4.19
C LEU A 479 11.53 -14.86 -3.32
N ASN A 480 11.95 -13.64 -3.61
CA ASN A 480 12.85 -12.84 -2.78
C ASN A 480 12.32 -11.40 -2.64
N PRO A 481 11.10 -11.19 -2.10
CA PRO A 481 10.52 -9.87 -1.99
C PRO A 481 11.31 -8.97 -1.04
N LYS A 482 11.18 -7.66 -1.22
CA LYS A 482 11.72 -6.69 -0.26
C LYS A 482 11.03 -6.89 1.10
N PRO A 483 11.80 -6.99 2.20
CA PRO A 483 11.22 -7.34 3.49
C PRO A 483 10.24 -6.30 4.02
N HIS A 484 9.10 -6.76 4.53
CA HIS A 484 8.15 -5.95 5.28
C HIS A 484 8.37 -6.14 6.79
N VAL A 485 8.55 -5.03 7.48
CA VAL A 485 8.72 -5.04 8.94
C VAL A 485 7.53 -4.42 9.63
N LEU A 486 7.23 -4.91 10.82
CA LEU A 486 6.22 -4.37 11.73
C LEU A 486 6.92 -3.66 12.89
N VAL A 487 6.67 -2.37 13.04
CA VAL A 487 7.01 -1.59 14.23
C VAL A 487 5.75 -1.55 15.10
N GLU A 488 5.79 -2.20 16.27
CA GLU A 488 4.64 -2.32 17.16
C GLU A 488 4.61 -1.20 18.20
N ASN A 489 3.43 -0.64 18.44
CA ASN A 489 3.13 0.25 19.58
C ASN A 489 4.10 1.44 19.75
N ALA A 490 4.69 1.94 18.67
CA ALA A 490 5.50 3.14 18.71
C ALA A 490 4.63 4.38 19.02
N VAL A 491 5.18 5.38 19.71
CA VAL A 491 4.46 6.61 19.99
C VAL A 491 4.55 7.55 18.79
N LEU A 492 3.40 7.94 18.25
CA LEU A 492 3.31 8.94 17.19
C LEU A 492 3.65 10.32 17.74
N GLU A 493 4.71 10.93 17.24
CA GLU A 493 5.15 12.27 17.66
C GLU A 493 4.58 13.36 16.77
N ASP A 494 4.65 13.18 15.46
CA ASP A 494 4.15 14.12 14.44
C ASP A 494 3.52 13.37 13.27
N VAL A 495 2.52 13.99 12.66
CA VAL A 495 1.87 13.50 11.44
C VAL A 495 1.40 14.68 10.59
N ARG A 496 1.67 14.60 9.27
CA ARG A 496 1.25 15.64 8.33
C ARG A 496 1.11 15.12 6.91
N LYS A 497 0.19 15.71 6.18
CA LYS A 497 0.08 15.50 4.72
C LYS A 497 1.21 16.20 3.99
N ILE A 498 1.77 15.52 2.99
CA ILE A 498 2.83 16.03 2.11
C ILE A 498 2.49 15.83 0.64
N GLY A 499 3.27 16.44 -0.25
CA GLY A 499 3.04 16.44 -1.71
C GLY A 499 2.12 17.58 -2.17
N ALA A 500 2.17 17.93 -3.45
CA ALA A 500 1.39 19.03 -4.03
C ALA A 500 -0.13 18.88 -3.84
N ASN A 501 -0.62 17.65 -3.93
CA ASN A 501 -2.04 17.30 -3.77
C ASN A 501 -2.40 16.84 -2.35
N LYS A 502 -1.47 16.91 -1.39
CA LYS A 502 -1.66 16.46 0.00
C LYS A 502 -2.17 15.00 0.12
N ASN A 503 -1.85 14.17 -0.85
CA ASN A 503 -2.27 12.77 -0.93
C ASN A 503 -1.28 11.79 -0.26
N HIS A 504 -0.15 12.26 0.23
CA HIS A 504 0.85 11.47 0.94
C HIS A 504 0.89 11.86 2.41
N VAL A 505 1.41 10.98 3.26
CA VAL A 505 1.61 11.25 4.69
C VAL A 505 3.08 11.14 5.06
N LYS A 506 3.54 12.02 5.92
CA LYS A 506 4.80 11.87 6.67
C LYS A 506 4.47 11.84 8.15
N MET A 507 5.06 10.88 8.87
CA MET A 507 4.97 10.76 10.32
C MET A 507 6.35 10.64 10.92
N THR A 508 6.46 10.99 12.20
CA THR A 508 7.61 10.63 13.03
C THR A 508 7.09 9.83 14.21
N VAL A 509 7.63 8.64 14.39
CA VAL A 509 7.34 7.79 15.54
C VAL A 509 8.57 7.62 16.40
N ARG A 510 8.36 7.36 17.69
CA ARG A 510 9.44 7.18 18.64
C ARG A 510 9.17 6.06 19.63
N ASN A 511 10.24 5.50 20.18
CA ASN A 511 10.25 4.81 21.46
C ASN A 511 10.94 5.71 22.53
N GLU A 512 11.45 5.12 23.61
CA GLU A 512 12.11 5.88 24.69
C GLU A 512 13.44 6.52 24.24
N SER A 513 14.17 5.91 23.32
CA SER A 513 15.55 6.24 22.95
C SER A 513 15.74 6.77 21.53
N SER A 514 14.84 6.44 20.62
CA SER A 514 15.03 6.63 19.17
C SER A 514 13.79 7.18 18.47
N GLN A 515 14.02 7.87 17.35
CA GLN A 515 12.98 8.38 16.46
C GLN A 515 13.16 7.79 15.05
N LEU A 516 12.03 7.54 14.36
CA LEU A 516 11.98 7.03 13.00
C LEU A 516 11.02 7.87 12.16
N ASP A 517 11.52 8.35 11.02
CA ASP A 517 10.68 8.96 9.99
C ASP A 517 9.95 7.86 9.21
N CYS A 518 8.64 8.03 9.01
CA CYS A 518 7.79 7.15 8.23
C CYS A 518 7.11 7.94 7.12
N VAL A 519 7.07 7.39 5.89
CA VAL A 519 6.44 8.03 4.73
C VAL A 519 5.46 7.07 4.07
N GLY A 520 4.23 7.53 3.83
CA GLY A 520 3.20 6.76 3.14
C GLY A 520 2.74 7.47 1.86
N PHE A 521 3.12 6.95 0.69
CA PHE A 521 2.61 7.46 -0.57
C PHE A 521 1.14 7.05 -0.77
N ASN A 522 0.32 8.00 -1.24
CA ASN A 522 -1.13 7.85 -1.43
C ASN A 522 -1.89 7.40 -0.18
N LYS A 523 -1.39 7.78 1.01
CA LYS A 523 -1.96 7.44 2.32
C LYS A 523 -2.26 8.70 3.16
N GLY A 524 -2.52 9.82 2.49
CA GLY A 524 -2.81 11.11 3.14
C GLY A 524 -3.99 11.05 4.12
N GLU A 525 -4.94 10.13 3.89
CA GLU A 525 -6.08 9.92 4.77
C GLU A 525 -5.72 9.43 6.19
N LEU A 526 -4.54 8.84 6.37
CA LEU A 526 -4.09 8.41 7.70
C LEU A 526 -3.99 9.58 8.69
N GLU A 527 -3.61 10.77 8.22
CA GLU A 527 -3.50 11.97 9.08
C GLU A 527 -4.83 12.34 9.72
N GLU A 528 -5.95 12.12 9.04
CA GLU A 528 -7.29 12.39 9.57
C GLU A 528 -7.73 11.37 10.62
N GLY A 529 -7.12 10.19 10.61
CA GLY A 529 -7.48 9.05 11.46
C GLY A 529 -6.65 8.87 12.73
N ILE A 530 -5.57 9.66 12.91
CA ILE A 530 -4.60 9.48 14.00
C ILE A 530 -4.19 10.83 14.61
N VAL A 531 -3.84 10.79 15.87
CA VAL A 531 -3.40 11.99 16.61
C VAL A 531 -2.04 11.75 17.28
N PRO A 532 -1.17 12.79 17.38
CA PRO A 532 0.07 12.71 18.16
C PRO A 532 -0.17 12.25 19.60
N GLY A 533 0.82 11.54 20.17
CA GLY A 533 0.72 10.93 21.50
C GLY A 533 0.01 9.58 21.53
N THR A 534 -0.47 9.07 20.36
CA THR A 534 -1.12 7.76 20.25
C THR A 534 -0.08 6.66 19.98
N ARG A 535 -0.30 5.47 20.52
CA ARG A 535 0.48 4.29 20.15
C ARG A 535 -0.02 3.72 18.84
N ILE A 536 0.88 3.63 17.86
CA ILE A 536 0.60 3.17 16.51
C ILE A 536 1.48 1.98 16.17
N SER A 537 0.92 1.00 15.48
CA SER A 537 1.66 -0.09 14.85
C SER A 537 1.70 0.13 13.34
N ILE A 538 2.88 0.00 12.74
CA ILE A 538 3.11 0.33 11.32
C ILE A 538 3.81 -0.83 10.64
N VAL A 539 3.23 -1.31 9.53
CA VAL A 539 3.90 -2.23 8.62
C VAL A 539 4.47 -1.45 7.44
N GLY A 540 5.72 -1.72 7.10
CA GLY A 540 6.38 -1.03 6.01
C GLY A 540 7.69 -1.65 5.56
N GLU A 541 8.28 -1.04 4.53
CA GLU A 541 9.61 -1.37 4.02
C GLU A 541 10.65 -0.43 4.59
N MET A 542 11.75 -0.97 5.08
CA MET A 542 12.88 -0.17 5.52
C MET A 542 13.60 0.45 4.31
N SER A 543 13.94 1.72 4.39
CA SER A 543 14.67 2.44 3.34
C SER A 543 15.64 3.46 3.94
N ILE A 544 16.60 3.91 3.14
CA ILE A 544 17.52 4.99 3.50
C ILE A 544 17.09 6.23 2.73
N ASN A 545 16.79 7.30 3.45
CA ASN A 545 16.59 8.62 2.87
C ASN A 545 17.93 9.37 2.83
N GLU A 546 18.38 9.71 1.61
CA GLU A 546 19.60 10.49 1.40
C GLU A 546 19.25 11.90 0.94
N TRP A 547 19.61 12.89 1.75
CA TRP A 547 19.40 14.29 1.45
C TRP A 547 20.59 15.14 1.92
N ASN A 548 21.16 15.95 1.03
CA ASN A 548 22.35 16.77 1.31
C ASN A 548 23.51 15.97 1.94
N ASN A 549 23.82 14.80 1.38
CA ASN A 549 24.85 13.86 1.87
C ASN A 549 24.62 13.35 3.30
N ARG A 550 23.38 13.44 3.81
CA ARG A 550 22.99 12.84 5.09
C ARG A 550 22.08 11.67 4.84
N LYS A 551 22.49 10.51 5.37
CA LYS A 551 21.69 9.27 5.32
C LYS A 551 20.90 9.14 6.62
N LYS A 552 19.59 8.90 6.51
CA LYS A 552 18.72 8.62 7.65
C LYS A 552 17.88 7.39 7.37
N PRO A 553 17.64 6.54 8.38
CA PRO A 553 16.70 5.46 8.23
C PRO A 553 15.28 6.01 8.09
N GLN A 554 14.45 5.32 7.31
CA GLN A 554 13.07 5.67 7.04
C GLN A 554 12.25 4.40 6.84
N LEU A 555 10.98 4.43 7.25
CA LEU A 555 10.01 3.35 6.99
C LEU A 555 9.00 3.81 5.93
N MET A 556 8.89 3.04 4.85
CA MET A 556 7.90 3.27 3.79
C MET A 556 6.61 2.54 4.17
N ILE A 557 5.59 3.29 4.58
CA ILE A 557 4.35 2.76 5.16
C ILE A 557 3.54 1.97 4.13
N LYS A 558 3.23 0.72 4.42
CA LYS A 558 2.27 -0.12 3.69
C LYS A 558 0.90 -0.08 4.35
N ASP A 559 0.85 -0.23 5.67
CA ASP A 559 -0.38 -0.17 6.46
C ASP A 559 -0.09 0.30 7.89
N ALA A 560 -1.12 0.76 8.61
CA ALA A 560 -0.99 1.21 9.99
C ALA A 560 -2.27 0.92 10.78
N ALA A 561 -2.11 0.67 12.09
CA ALA A 561 -3.21 0.41 12.99
C ALA A 561 -3.01 1.08 14.35
N VAL A 562 -4.11 1.49 14.97
CA VAL A 562 -4.18 2.01 16.34
C VAL A 562 -5.21 1.20 17.11
N SER A 563 -4.76 0.40 18.06
CA SER A 563 -5.61 -0.48 18.86
C SER A 563 -6.31 0.22 20.03
N GLU A 564 -5.76 1.34 20.49
CA GLU A 564 -6.32 2.13 21.57
C GLU A 564 -7.30 3.20 21.07
N TRP A 565 -8.21 3.64 21.95
CA TRP A 565 -9.06 4.78 21.64
C TRP A 565 -8.26 6.08 21.52
N GLN A 566 -8.78 7.05 20.76
CA GLN A 566 -8.07 8.30 20.47
C GLN A 566 -8.88 9.53 20.87
N LEU A 567 -8.18 10.55 21.40
CA LEU A 567 -8.74 11.86 21.73
C LEU A 567 -8.40 12.87 20.63
N PHE A 568 -9.39 13.36 19.92
CA PHE A 568 -9.27 14.42 18.94
C PHE A 568 -9.63 15.78 19.56
N ASP A 569 -8.62 16.59 19.84
CA ASP A 569 -8.82 17.92 20.41
C ASP A 569 -9.12 18.94 19.30
N LEU A 570 -10.40 19.28 19.17
CA LEU A 570 -10.91 20.29 18.24
C LEU A 570 -11.32 21.60 18.94
N ARG A 571 -10.98 21.77 20.23
CA ARG A 571 -11.29 23.00 20.97
C ARG A 571 -10.67 24.21 20.27
N GLY A 572 -11.46 25.22 19.99
CA GLY A 572 -11.03 26.44 19.30
C GLY A 572 -10.71 26.33 17.81
N LYS A 573 -10.85 25.17 17.18
CA LYS A 573 -10.68 25.00 15.72
C LYS A 573 -11.91 25.49 14.98
N ARG A 574 -11.71 26.28 13.90
CA ARG A 574 -12.82 26.90 13.14
C ARG A 574 -13.54 25.94 12.20
N MET A 575 -12.83 24.93 11.65
CA MET A 575 -13.35 23.99 10.62
C MET A 575 -13.65 22.61 11.23
N TRP A 576 -14.18 22.56 12.43
CA TRP A 576 -14.48 21.30 13.09
C TRP A 576 -15.71 20.57 12.47
N GLU A 577 -16.69 21.32 11.91
CA GLU A 577 -17.87 20.73 11.30
C GLU A 577 -17.54 19.86 10.08
N ASP A 578 -16.56 20.28 9.26
CA ASP A 578 -16.10 19.49 8.11
C ASP A 578 -15.51 18.16 8.59
N THR A 579 -14.71 18.21 9.67
CA THR A 579 -14.13 17.00 10.28
C THR A 579 -15.20 16.07 10.81
N VAL A 580 -16.22 16.60 11.50
CA VAL A 580 -17.33 15.80 12.05
C VAL A 580 -18.23 15.24 10.96
N SER A 581 -18.52 16.03 9.91
CA SER A 581 -19.34 15.61 8.77
C SER A 581 -18.71 14.43 8.00
N ALA A 582 -17.37 14.39 7.90
CA ALA A 582 -16.63 13.34 7.25
C ALA A 582 -16.62 12.00 8.03
N LEU A 583 -17.04 12.00 9.31
CA LEU A 583 -17.10 10.77 10.11
C LEU A 583 -18.23 9.85 9.62
N PRO A 584 -18.05 8.52 9.66
CA PRO A 584 -19.09 7.57 9.31
C PRO A 584 -20.34 7.77 10.19
N SER A 585 -21.50 8.02 9.59
CA SER A 585 -22.76 8.28 10.32
C SER A 585 -23.13 7.10 11.24
N ALA A 586 -22.86 5.87 10.82
CA ALA A 586 -23.15 4.67 11.62
C ALA A 586 -22.34 4.56 12.93
N LYS A 587 -21.20 5.26 13.05
CA LYS A 587 -20.35 5.29 14.25
C LYS A 587 -20.43 6.63 15.00
N ARG A 588 -20.99 7.66 14.40
CA ARG A 588 -20.98 9.03 14.93
C ARG A 588 -22.07 9.22 15.98
N ALA A 589 -21.67 9.60 17.19
CA ALA A 589 -22.55 9.94 18.30
C ALA A 589 -22.29 11.40 18.73
N ILE A 590 -23.14 12.33 18.31
CA ILE A 590 -23.01 13.76 18.64
C ILE A 590 -23.78 14.03 19.93
N VAL A 591 -23.08 14.44 20.97
CA VAL A 591 -23.61 14.67 22.31
C VAL A 591 -23.55 16.15 22.66
N SER A 592 -24.65 16.72 23.14
CA SER A 592 -24.74 18.05 23.71
C SER A 592 -25.36 17.95 25.10
N PHE A 593 -24.90 18.82 26.02
CA PHE A 593 -25.48 18.96 27.36
C PHE A 593 -26.39 20.20 27.46
N LYS A 594 -26.42 21.05 26.39
CA LYS A 594 -27.22 22.27 26.30
C LYS A 594 -28.02 22.27 25.02
N GLU A 595 -29.36 22.55 25.12
CA GLU A 595 -30.21 22.65 23.92
C GLU A 595 -29.76 23.76 22.96
N ASP A 596 -29.28 24.88 23.50
CA ASP A 596 -28.86 26.03 22.70
C ASP A 596 -27.64 25.73 21.81
N SER A 597 -26.78 24.82 22.18
CA SER A 597 -25.59 24.43 21.40
C SER A 597 -25.94 23.80 20.05
N THR A 598 -27.11 23.16 19.95
CA THR A 598 -27.60 22.57 18.70
C THR A 598 -27.87 23.62 17.62
N THR A 599 -28.22 24.83 18.03
CA THR A 599 -28.53 25.96 17.11
C THR A 599 -27.26 26.51 16.43
N LEU A 600 -26.10 26.25 16.98
CA LEU A 600 -24.80 26.73 16.47
C LEU A 600 -24.25 25.91 15.30
N LEU A 601 -24.76 24.70 15.12
CA LEU A 601 -24.42 23.85 13.97
C LEU A 601 -24.95 24.49 12.68
N GLN A 602 -24.10 24.61 11.66
CA GLN A 602 -24.49 25.13 10.35
C GLN A 602 -25.17 24.05 9.50
N THR A 603 -24.69 22.81 9.63
CA THR A 603 -25.16 21.65 8.86
C THR A 603 -26.43 21.07 9.46
N GLU A 604 -27.54 21.06 8.69
CA GLU A 604 -28.85 20.57 9.17
C GLU A 604 -28.83 19.07 9.48
N ASP A 605 -28.12 18.28 8.71
CA ASP A 605 -28.00 16.83 8.93
C ASP A 605 -27.34 16.53 10.28
N LEU A 606 -26.26 17.25 10.62
CA LEU A 606 -25.61 17.10 11.92
C LEU A 606 -26.53 17.52 13.06
N ARG A 607 -27.38 18.56 12.88
CA ARG A 607 -28.35 18.97 13.90
C ARG A 607 -29.34 17.87 14.27
N ARG A 608 -29.78 17.09 13.30
CA ARG A 608 -30.72 15.97 13.48
C ARG A 608 -30.12 14.79 14.25
N GLU A 609 -28.81 14.66 14.23
CA GLU A 609 -28.05 13.59 14.89
C GLU A 609 -27.64 13.93 16.33
N VAL A 610 -27.92 15.16 16.81
CA VAL A 610 -27.53 15.58 18.17
C VAL A 610 -28.42 14.95 19.22
N HIS A 611 -27.77 14.30 20.18
CA HIS A 611 -28.40 13.79 21.39
C HIS A 611 -28.17 14.73 22.56
N VAL A 612 -29.25 15.34 23.08
CA VAL A 612 -29.16 16.22 24.25
C VAL A 612 -29.29 15.38 25.52
N ILE A 613 -28.23 15.37 26.34
CA ILE A 613 -28.18 14.62 27.61
C ILE A 613 -28.31 15.60 28.76
N SER A 614 -29.48 15.60 29.41
CA SER A 614 -29.82 16.53 30.48
C SER A 614 -29.82 15.91 31.89
N SER A 615 -29.69 14.57 31.99
CA SER A 615 -29.65 13.87 33.29
C SER A 615 -28.59 12.79 33.35
N VAL A 616 -28.16 12.44 34.56
CA VAL A 616 -27.20 11.37 34.85
C VAL A 616 -27.71 10.02 34.37
N ASP A 617 -29.01 9.76 34.48
CA ASP A 617 -29.62 8.48 34.05
C ASP A 617 -29.57 8.35 32.53
N GLN A 618 -29.82 9.44 31.79
CA GLN A 618 -29.63 9.47 30.33
C GLN A 618 -28.16 9.25 29.94
N ALA A 619 -27.22 9.86 30.65
CA ALA A 619 -25.79 9.67 30.42
C ALA A 619 -25.37 8.21 30.59
N LYS A 620 -25.85 7.54 31.65
CA LYS A 620 -25.56 6.12 31.90
C LYS A 620 -26.15 5.20 30.81
N ALA A 621 -27.36 5.48 30.38
CA ALA A 621 -28.11 4.65 29.44
C ALA A 621 -27.62 4.81 27.97
N PHE A 622 -26.83 5.84 27.67
CA PHE A 622 -26.44 6.14 26.32
C PHE A 622 -25.32 5.18 25.86
N ASP A 623 -25.54 4.42 24.78
CA ASP A 623 -24.58 3.47 24.26
C ASP A 623 -23.47 4.17 23.45
N LEU A 624 -22.23 3.86 23.79
CA LEU A 624 -21.04 4.47 23.18
C LEU A 624 -19.98 3.44 22.73
N ASP A 625 -20.27 2.15 22.82
CA ASP A 625 -19.31 1.12 22.46
C ASP A 625 -19.06 1.15 20.94
N GLY A 626 -17.79 1.24 20.58
CA GLY A 626 -17.38 1.37 19.18
C GLY A 626 -17.68 2.73 18.53
N ALA A 627 -18.26 3.69 19.28
CA ALA A 627 -18.68 4.97 18.74
C ALA A 627 -17.53 5.99 18.59
N TYR A 628 -17.76 6.94 17.71
CA TYR A 628 -17.02 8.21 17.59
C TYR A 628 -17.83 9.30 18.29
N ILE A 629 -17.47 9.58 19.54
CA ILE A 629 -18.19 10.55 20.37
C ILE A 629 -17.76 11.95 20.01
N VAL A 630 -18.69 12.84 19.74
CA VAL A 630 -18.46 14.26 19.51
C VAL A 630 -19.14 15.05 20.63
N LEU A 631 -18.34 15.65 21.52
CA LEU A 631 -18.84 16.50 22.61
C LEU A 631 -18.90 17.95 22.14
N LEU A 632 -20.10 18.45 21.89
CA LEU A 632 -20.32 19.82 21.37
C LEU A 632 -20.05 20.91 22.40
N ASP A 633 -20.40 20.66 23.65
CA ASP A 633 -20.28 21.59 24.78
C ASP A 633 -19.76 20.89 26.03
N PRO A 634 -19.23 21.64 27.01
CA PRO A 634 -18.80 21.07 28.29
C PRO A 634 -20.00 20.50 29.06
N PRO A 635 -19.84 19.32 29.71
CA PRO A 635 -20.87 18.78 30.60
C PRO A 635 -21.10 19.73 31.79
N PRO A 636 -22.26 19.66 32.42
CA PRO A 636 -22.58 20.51 33.59
C PRO A 636 -21.72 20.16 34.84
N SER A 637 -21.17 18.95 34.89
CA SER A 637 -20.26 18.51 35.95
C SER A 637 -19.33 17.40 35.47
N LEU A 638 -18.19 17.21 36.16
CA LEU A 638 -17.29 16.08 35.91
C LEU A 638 -17.95 14.73 36.16
N ASP A 639 -18.91 14.65 37.12
CA ASP A 639 -19.67 13.44 37.39
C ASP A 639 -20.57 13.06 36.20
N MET A 640 -21.19 14.03 35.52
CA MET A 640 -21.97 13.77 34.31
C MET A 640 -21.13 13.13 33.20
N LEU A 641 -19.92 13.66 32.96
CA LEU A 641 -19.01 13.10 31.97
C LEU A 641 -18.50 11.71 32.41
N ALA A 642 -18.18 11.55 33.70
CA ALA A 642 -17.80 10.26 34.23
C ALA A 642 -18.88 9.20 33.99
N ARG A 643 -20.12 9.50 34.29
CA ARG A 643 -21.27 8.56 34.08
C ARG A 643 -21.56 8.30 32.61
N LEU A 644 -21.27 9.27 31.74
CA LEU A 644 -21.39 9.07 30.28
C LEU A 644 -20.37 8.05 29.75
N LEU A 645 -19.16 8.03 30.31
CA LEU A 645 -18.02 7.24 29.79
C LEU A 645 -17.73 5.96 30.60
N GLU A 646 -18.22 5.87 31.86
CA GLU A 646 -17.96 4.77 32.80
C GLU A 646 -18.37 3.42 32.20
N GLY A 647 -17.42 2.46 32.11
CA GLY A 647 -17.65 1.11 31.61
C GLY A 647 -17.91 0.99 30.09
N LYS A 648 -17.65 2.06 29.33
CA LYS A 648 -17.87 2.09 27.86
C LYS A 648 -16.54 2.15 27.10
N ALA A 649 -16.56 1.64 25.88
CA ALA A 649 -15.39 1.50 25.03
C ALA A 649 -15.55 2.30 23.69
N PRO A 650 -15.52 3.65 23.72
CA PRO A 650 -15.53 4.43 22.48
C PRO A 650 -14.25 4.22 21.67
N GLU A 651 -14.33 4.28 20.37
CA GLU A 651 -13.14 4.25 19.52
C GLU A 651 -12.45 5.62 19.41
N ARG A 652 -13.24 6.71 19.41
CA ARG A 652 -12.75 8.09 19.31
C ARG A 652 -13.59 9.04 20.14
N ILE A 653 -12.94 10.06 20.71
CA ILE A 653 -13.63 11.15 21.41
C ILE A 653 -13.13 12.48 20.81
N TYR A 654 -14.07 13.31 20.36
CA TYR A 654 -13.82 14.63 19.78
C TYR A 654 -14.31 15.69 20.75
N PHE A 655 -13.43 16.58 21.20
CA PHE A 655 -13.77 17.72 22.05
C PHE A 655 -13.87 18.98 21.20
N ILE A 656 -15.06 19.60 21.17
CA ILE A 656 -15.33 20.83 20.42
C ILE A 656 -15.54 21.99 21.39
N PHE A 657 -16.46 21.85 22.37
CA PHE A 657 -16.77 22.80 23.42
C PHE A 657 -17.20 24.18 22.92
N LEU A 658 -18.31 24.20 22.16
CA LEU A 658 -18.99 25.42 21.73
C LEU A 658 -19.59 26.18 22.94
N ASN A 659 -19.75 27.48 22.82
CA ASN A 659 -20.37 28.34 23.84
C ASN A 659 -19.81 28.17 25.26
N HIS A 660 -18.50 28.19 25.34
CA HIS A 660 -17.82 28.08 26.61
C HIS A 660 -17.86 29.43 27.36
N GLU A 661 -18.49 29.49 28.54
CA GLU A 661 -18.32 30.55 29.50
C GLU A 661 -17.07 30.28 30.36
N ASP A 662 -16.08 31.15 30.26
CA ASP A 662 -14.83 30.99 31.00
C ASP A 662 -15.03 31.29 32.49
N HIS A 663 -15.17 30.23 33.27
CA HIS A 663 -15.30 30.32 34.70
C HIS A 663 -13.96 30.30 35.43
N PHE A 664 -12.93 29.68 34.83
CA PHE A 664 -11.60 29.54 35.43
C PHE A 664 -10.85 30.90 35.49
N LEU A 665 -10.91 31.71 34.45
CA LEU A 665 -10.31 33.04 34.43
C LEU A 665 -11.17 34.09 35.11
N SER A 666 -12.42 33.74 35.51
CA SER A 666 -13.27 34.63 36.27
C SER A 666 -12.69 34.80 37.71
N THR A 667 -12.75 36.01 38.22
CA THR A 667 -12.22 36.30 39.57
C THR A 667 -13.01 35.54 40.62
N PHE A 668 -12.39 34.52 41.23
CA PHE A 668 -12.96 33.85 42.42
C PHE A 668 -12.54 34.63 43.68
N PRO A 669 -13.48 35.16 44.48
CA PRO A 669 -13.12 35.96 45.61
C PRO A 669 -12.41 35.16 46.67
N ALA A 670 -11.23 35.61 47.09
CA ALA A 670 -10.52 35.04 48.23
C ALA A 670 -11.29 35.29 49.56
N ARG A 671 -11.02 34.45 50.55
CA ARG A 671 -11.69 34.55 51.87
C ARG A 671 -11.61 35.96 52.47
N ASP A 672 -10.57 36.71 52.17
CA ASP A 672 -10.42 38.08 52.66
C ASP A 672 -11.35 39.06 51.93
N HIS A 673 -11.74 38.82 50.69
CA HIS A 673 -12.76 39.60 49.99
C HIS A 673 -14.12 39.42 50.68
N PHE A 674 -14.50 38.20 51.05
CA PHE A 674 -15.73 37.90 51.79
C PHE A 674 -15.69 38.56 53.19
N LYS A 675 -14.59 38.48 53.94
CA LYS A 675 -14.46 39.17 55.25
C LYS A 675 -14.64 40.67 55.13
N TRP A 676 -13.95 41.27 54.12
CA TRP A 676 -14.06 42.71 53.91
C TRP A 676 -15.48 43.13 53.53
N TYR A 677 -16.12 42.37 52.61
CA TYR A 677 -17.46 42.68 52.16
C TYR A 677 -18.51 42.53 53.26
N TYR A 678 -18.39 41.53 54.10
CA TYR A 678 -19.21 41.38 55.31
C TYR A 678 -19.02 42.53 56.32
N ALA A 679 -17.80 42.92 56.60
CA ALA A 679 -17.51 44.02 57.44
C ALA A 679 -18.03 45.37 56.90
N PHE A 680 -18.00 45.55 55.58
CA PHE A 680 -18.60 46.70 54.90
C PHE A 680 -20.11 46.74 55.12
N LEU A 681 -20.81 45.61 54.91
CA LEU A 681 -22.26 45.49 55.07
C LEU A 681 -22.65 45.75 56.53
N LEU A 682 -21.89 45.27 57.50
CA LEU A 682 -22.10 45.53 58.91
C LEU A 682 -22.02 47.05 59.27
N LYS A 683 -21.10 47.76 58.67
CA LYS A 683 -20.95 49.21 58.90
C LYS A 683 -21.97 50.06 58.17
N ARG A 684 -22.39 49.64 57.00
CA ARG A 684 -23.32 50.36 56.11
C ARG A 684 -24.76 50.18 56.55
N GLY A 685 -25.09 49.07 57.18
CA GLY A 685 -26.48 48.64 57.47
C GLY A 685 -27.20 48.15 56.26
N ALA A 686 -28.12 48.96 55.73
CA ALA A 686 -28.85 48.61 54.53
C ALA A 686 -28.09 49.00 53.25
N PHE A 687 -27.96 48.07 52.25
CA PHE A 687 -27.19 48.27 51.04
C PHE A 687 -27.96 47.81 49.81
N ASP A 688 -28.29 48.74 48.88
CA ASP A 688 -28.94 48.39 47.62
C ASP A 688 -27.89 47.99 46.61
N VAL A 689 -27.74 46.67 46.35
CA VAL A 689 -26.74 46.13 45.43
C VAL A 689 -27.01 46.55 43.97
N LYS A 690 -28.25 46.67 43.55
CA LYS A 690 -28.60 47.07 42.17
C LYS A 690 -28.17 48.51 41.91
N LYS A 691 -28.35 49.44 42.88
CA LYS A 691 -27.99 50.85 42.70
C LYS A 691 -26.52 51.14 42.94
N HIS A 692 -25.89 50.52 43.91
CA HIS A 692 -24.57 50.88 44.38
C HIS A 692 -23.49 49.78 44.18
N GLY A 693 -23.87 48.59 43.67
CA GLY A 693 -22.99 47.47 43.43
C GLY A 693 -21.87 47.79 42.46
N SER A 694 -22.19 48.47 41.34
CA SER A 694 -21.19 48.89 40.33
C SER A 694 -20.21 49.90 40.86
N GLU A 695 -20.60 50.79 41.74
CA GLU A 695 -19.76 51.81 42.35
C GLU A 695 -18.80 51.16 43.39
N LEU A 696 -19.31 50.23 44.18
CA LEU A 696 -18.51 49.42 45.11
C LEU A 696 -17.50 48.54 44.40
N ALA A 697 -17.88 47.88 43.28
CA ALA A 697 -17.02 47.09 42.47
C ALA A 697 -15.85 47.90 41.92
N ARG A 698 -16.12 49.08 41.34
CA ARG A 698 -15.10 50.02 40.83
C ARG A 698 -14.17 50.49 41.91
N HIS A 699 -14.68 50.81 43.09
CA HIS A 699 -13.88 51.28 44.22
C HIS A 699 -12.89 50.23 44.73
N LYS A 700 -13.25 48.98 44.64
CA LYS A 700 -12.44 47.82 45.09
C LYS A 700 -11.61 47.17 44.02
N GLY A 701 -11.78 47.55 42.77
CA GLY A 701 -11.15 46.84 41.66
C GLY A 701 -11.75 45.42 41.43
N TRP A 702 -13.01 45.24 41.82
CA TRP A 702 -13.76 43.98 41.63
C TRP A 702 -14.72 44.12 40.46
N SER A 703 -15.21 42.97 39.95
CA SER A 703 -16.33 42.96 39.02
C SER A 703 -17.69 43.00 39.75
N VAL A 704 -18.74 43.42 39.05
CA VAL A 704 -20.11 43.43 39.61
C VAL A 704 -20.57 42.00 39.91
N GLU A 705 -20.15 41.04 39.05
CA GLU A 705 -20.39 39.61 39.25
C GLU A 705 -19.77 39.10 40.56
N THR A 706 -18.56 39.57 40.92
CA THR A 706 -17.90 39.23 42.19
C THR A 706 -18.75 39.67 43.39
N ILE A 707 -19.32 40.88 43.37
CA ILE A 707 -20.17 41.37 44.45
C ILE A 707 -21.47 40.58 44.50
N ASN A 708 -22.11 40.32 43.37
CA ASN A 708 -23.33 39.53 43.27
C ASN A 708 -23.11 38.10 43.76
N PHE A 709 -21.99 37.49 43.41
CA PHE A 709 -21.61 36.18 43.89
C PHE A 709 -21.43 36.14 45.41
N MET A 710 -20.63 37.02 45.97
CA MET A 710 -20.44 37.11 47.42
C MET A 710 -21.77 37.41 48.16
N THR A 711 -22.65 38.17 47.58
CA THR A 711 -23.99 38.46 48.08
C THR A 711 -24.84 37.20 48.13
N LYS A 712 -24.87 36.43 47.07
CA LYS A 712 -25.60 35.15 47.03
C LYS A 712 -25.07 34.15 48.07
N VAL A 713 -23.73 34.02 48.18
CA VAL A 713 -23.11 33.17 49.16
C VAL A 713 -23.51 33.58 50.60
N PHE A 714 -23.52 34.87 50.91
CA PHE A 714 -23.99 35.35 52.24
C PHE A 714 -25.47 35.12 52.45
N PHE A 715 -26.30 35.16 51.38
CA PHE A 715 -27.70 34.85 51.47
C PHE A 715 -27.92 33.34 51.76
N ASP A 716 -27.24 32.45 51.08
CA ASP A 716 -27.31 30.99 51.33
C ASP A 716 -26.88 30.65 52.79
N LEU A 717 -25.87 31.32 53.29
CA LEU A 717 -25.40 31.09 54.65
C LEU A 717 -26.26 31.75 55.72
N GLY A 718 -27.28 32.55 55.33
CA GLY A 718 -28.13 33.27 56.24
C GLY A 718 -27.48 34.47 56.89
N PHE A 719 -26.36 34.94 56.41
CA PHE A 719 -25.65 36.12 56.98
C PHE A 719 -26.30 37.44 56.55
N VAL A 720 -27.02 37.45 55.44
CA VAL A 720 -27.79 38.60 54.97
C VAL A 720 -29.20 38.19 54.56
N LYS A 721 -30.14 39.14 54.63
CA LYS A 721 -31.46 39.01 53.98
C LYS A 721 -31.61 40.09 52.92
N ILE A 722 -32.39 39.74 51.89
CA ILE A 722 -32.70 40.65 50.77
C ILE A 722 -34.14 40.97 50.79
N GLU A 723 -34.52 42.23 51.00
CA GLU A 723 -35.90 42.73 50.95
C GLU A 723 -36.00 43.87 49.94
N ASN A 724 -36.81 43.73 48.90
CA ASN A 724 -36.96 44.73 47.82
C ASN A 724 -35.62 45.18 47.16
N GLY A 725 -34.66 44.29 47.05
CA GLY A 725 -33.35 44.56 46.46
C GLY A 725 -32.32 45.16 47.40
N VAL A 726 -32.68 45.40 48.63
CA VAL A 726 -31.83 45.95 49.69
C VAL A 726 -31.32 44.83 50.58
N LEU A 727 -29.99 44.74 50.75
CA LEU A 727 -29.30 43.83 51.62
C LEU A 727 -29.24 44.39 53.05
N SER A 728 -29.51 43.54 54.03
CA SER A 728 -29.27 43.83 55.44
C SER A 728 -28.66 42.61 56.13
N VAL A 729 -27.74 42.86 57.06
CA VAL A 729 -27.05 41.79 57.82
C VAL A 729 -28.02 41.27 58.90
N VAL A 730 -28.01 39.94 59.05
CA VAL A 730 -28.78 39.24 60.08
C VAL A 730 -27.94 39.16 61.32
N SER A 731 -28.47 39.67 62.45
CA SER A 731 -27.79 39.65 63.79
C SER A 731 -27.89 38.23 64.43
N GLY A 732 -26.83 37.81 65.13
CA GLY A 732 -26.84 36.58 65.92
C GLY A 732 -26.54 35.29 65.13
N VAL A 733 -26.17 35.37 63.90
CA VAL A 733 -25.85 34.18 63.08
C VAL A 733 -24.53 33.59 63.56
N LYS A 734 -24.54 32.26 63.76
CA LYS A 734 -23.34 31.49 64.07
C LYS A 734 -22.36 31.51 62.89
N LYS A 735 -21.08 31.49 63.14
CA LYS A 735 -20.03 31.36 62.12
C LYS A 735 -20.21 30.06 61.35
N ARG A 736 -20.23 30.15 59.99
CA ARG A 736 -20.36 29.02 59.06
C ARG A 736 -19.19 29.09 58.06
N ASP A 737 -18.81 27.97 57.46
CA ASP A 737 -17.81 27.98 56.40
C ASP A 737 -18.46 28.41 55.06
N LEU A 738 -17.63 29.01 54.17
CA LEU A 738 -18.12 29.40 52.85
C LEU A 738 -18.54 28.18 52.01
N THR A 739 -17.92 27.05 52.27
CA THR A 739 -18.26 25.75 51.63
C THR A 739 -19.64 25.20 52.04
N ASP A 740 -20.30 25.77 53.04
CA ASP A 740 -21.66 25.43 53.38
C ASP A 740 -22.72 26.10 52.45
N SER A 741 -22.27 27.05 51.57
CA SER A 741 -23.11 27.68 50.55
C SER A 741 -23.15 26.86 49.28
N GLN A 742 -24.36 26.59 48.79
CA GLN A 742 -24.57 25.88 47.52
C GLN A 742 -23.98 26.71 46.38
N THR A 743 -24.21 28.04 46.33
CA THR A 743 -23.64 28.93 45.29
C THR A 743 -22.10 28.90 45.31
N TYR A 744 -21.46 28.77 46.46
CA TYR A 744 -20.01 28.66 46.55
C TYR A 744 -19.50 27.36 46.01
N GLN A 745 -20.13 26.23 46.34
CA GLN A 745 -19.79 24.90 45.86
C GLN A 745 -19.98 24.80 44.34
N GLU A 746 -21.11 25.28 43.82
CA GLU A 746 -21.40 25.28 42.37
C GLU A 746 -20.33 26.05 41.58
N LYS A 747 -19.91 27.25 42.04
CA LYS A 747 -18.87 28.04 41.39
C LYS A 747 -17.50 27.34 41.43
N GLN A 748 -17.18 26.70 42.55
CA GLN A 748 -15.96 25.92 42.71
C GLN A 748 -15.93 24.72 41.74
N GLN A 749 -17.01 23.99 41.64
CA GLN A 749 -17.16 22.87 40.72
C GLN A 749 -17.03 23.30 39.25
N LEU A 750 -17.60 24.45 38.88
CA LEU A 750 -17.46 24.99 37.53
C LEU A 750 -16.02 25.40 37.20
N MET A 751 -15.29 25.95 38.16
CA MET A 751 -13.89 26.29 37.98
C MET A 751 -13.01 25.02 37.81
N GLU A 752 -13.27 24.01 38.63
CA GLU A 752 -12.58 22.70 38.51
C GLU A 752 -12.87 22.03 37.17
N LEU A 753 -14.14 22.12 36.73
CA LEU A 753 -14.56 21.64 35.41
C LEU A 753 -13.76 22.32 34.27
N ASP A 754 -13.76 23.66 34.30
CA ASP A 754 -13.05 24.43 33.27
C ASP A 754 -11.54 24.17 33.27
N GLN A 755 -10.92 24.17 34.45
CA GLN A 755 -9.51 23.86 34.59
C GLN A 755 -9.22 22.49 33.96
N LYS A 756 -10.08 21.51 34.22
CA LYS A 756 -9.87 20.14 33.74
C LYS A 756 -10.15 19.98 32.25
N LEU A 757 -11.26 20.54 31.77
CA LEU A 757 -11.71 20.27 30.39
C LEU A 757 -11.19 21.29 29.36
N ASN A 758 -11.02 22.55 29.75
CA ASN A 758 -10.67 23.62 28.82
C ASN A 758 -9.19 24.02 28.85
N TYR A 759 -8.52 23.86 30.01
CA TYR A 759 -7.13 24.30 30.19
C TYR A 759 -6.11 23.15 30.30
N SER A 760 -6.55 21.90 30.46
CA SER A 760 -5.62 20.77 30.37
C SER A 760 -5.19 20.52 28.93
N SER A 761 -3.98 20.00 28.76
CA SER A 761 -3.48 19.48 27.50
C SER A 761 -4.29 18.25 27.03
N ALA A 762 -4.23 17.91 25.75
CA ALA A 762 -4.86 16.70 25.24
C ALA A 762 -4.34 15.42 25.91
N GLU A 763 -3.06 15.39 26.26
CA GLU A 763 -2.41 14.28 26.95
C GLU A 763 -2.93 14.10 28.38
N GLU A 764 -2.97 15.17 29.17
CA GLU A 764 -3.54 15.17 30.53
C GLU A 764 -5.03 14.78 30.54
N LEU A 765 -5.79 15.24 29.52
CA LEU A 765 -7.20 14.84 29.35
C LEU A 765 -7.33 13.35 29.02
N LYS A 766 -6.51 12.84 28.11
CA LYS A 766 -6.52 11.42 27.74
C LYS A 766 -6.20 10.52 28.93
N GLU A 767 -5.17 10.89 29.72
CA GLU A 767 -4.85 10.15 30.95
C GLU A 767 -5.98 10.15 31.96
N TRP A 768 -6.63 11.29 32.17
CA TRP A 768 -7.75 11.40 33.09
C TRP A 768 -8.96 10.61 32.61
N LEU A 769 -9.32 10.70 31.33
CA LEU A 769 -10.42 9.92 30.73
C LEU A 769 -10.15 8.41 30.78
N ASN A 770 -8.89 7.98 30.59
CA ASN A 770 -8.49 6.60 30.79
C ASN A 770 -8.80 6.08 32.19
N LYS A 771 -8.57 6.91 33.21
CA LYS A 771 -8.87 6.55 34.60
C LYS A 771 -10.38 6.42 34.82
N LEU A 772 -11.19 7.29 34.21
CA LEU A 772 -12.66 7.23 34.31
C LEU A 772 -13.24 5.97 33.67
N MET A 773 -12.75 5.62 32.46
CA MET A 773 -13.24 4.46 31.73
C MET A 773 -12.81 3.11 32.36
N LYS A 774 -11.67 3.08 33.07
CA LYS A 774 -11.13 1.86 33.72
C LYS A 774 -11.72 1.56 35.11
N GLN A 775 -12.35 2.51 35.78
CA GLN A 775 -12.81 2.33 37.16
C GLN A 775 -13.80 1.17 37.39
N ASP A 776 -14.50 0.71 36.31
CA ASP A 776 -15.38 -0.46 36.40
C ASP A 776 -14.76 -1.78 35.88
N SER A 777 -13.65 -1.75 35.14
CA SER A 777 -13.03 -2.98 34.61
C SER A 777 -12.42 -3.85 35.73
N GLU A 778 -11.92 -3.23 36.81
CA GLU A 778 -11.41 -3.97 37.98
C GLU A 778 -12.54 -4.62 38.80
N ALA A 779 -13.72 -4.00 38.85
CA ALA A 779 -14.91 -4.58 39.50
C ALA A 779 -15.47 -5.76 38.67
N TYR A 780 -15.40 -5.68 37.33
CA TYR A 780 -15.91 -6.74 36.43
C TYR A 780 -14.97 -7.94 36.36
N GLU A 781 -13.65 -7.75 36.42
CA GLU A 781 -12.70 -8.84 36.49
C GLU A 781 -12.69 -9.55 37.85
N SER A 782 -12.98 -8.83 38.94
CA SER A 782 -13.12 -9.47 40.26
C SER A 782 -14.34 -10.38 40.37
N THR A 783 -15.43 -10.07 39.65
CA THR A 783 -16.68 -10.90 39.57
C THR A 783 -16.55 -12.08 38.61
N ARG A 784 -15.59 -12.11 37.72
CA ARG A 784 -15.32 -13.30 36.86
C ARG A 784 -14.35 -14.30 37.48
N ARG A 785 -13.69 -13.94 38.60
CA ARG A 785 -12.75 -14.81 39.33
C ARG A 785 -13.38 -15.44 40.60
N THR A 786 -14.63 -15.15 40.88
CA THR A 786 -15.50 -15.88 41.83
C THR A 786 -16.57 -16.67 41.05
#